data_af10d82c70ad4abb87289e93d551b300
#
_entry.id   af10d82c70ad4abb87289e93d551b300
#
_cell.length_a   1.000
_cell.length_b   1.000
_cell.length_c   1.000
_cell.angle_alpha   90.00
_cell.angle_beta   90.00
_cell.angle_gamma   90.00
#
_symmetry.space_group_name_H-M   'P 1'
#
loop_
_entity.id
_entity.type
_entity.pdbx_description
1 polymer ?
#
loop_
_entity_poly.entity_id
_entity_poly.type
_entity_poly.pdbx_seq_one_letter_code
_entity_poly.pdbx_strand_id
1 'polypeptide(L)'
;MALSRSIAFAIMLLLPATALAQIASGISGVVRDPSGAVLPGVVVEAASPVLIEGSKSTTTDRDGQYQITDLRPGEYSVTFTLPGFKSVRREGIILSTAFTATVNVELQVGQLEESITVTGESPLVDVRNSVSQSVMTREKLDLIPTGKDPFAVGQLIPGVTTSTPDVGGTQIMQQPTLQVHGSSNNDDVFMVDNVQIQHMGFGGNQTGFYFNDGLMEEIGYQTSSLPAEAPVGGVQINMIPRDGGNVYRGTTFVTGGNTHFQSDNLDADLMQRGFIARNKVKSIYDVNVTYGGPIKRDRLWFFSTYRKWSSNNYLGNTFDSKGNQAADNQNIQDGTLRLTLQATRRNKIAVHYDRSAKERTQRPNNWITASINEPVSSVWQRTRINYIGEVKWSSPISNRLLTEAAVFTMPVNYNLLFQPSADPGAIATFDQIKSVFTGVSPRQDINTARMYTYAGSVSYVTGAHNLKAGFQARTGYSEELFETRGDIVQYVSNGVPQSVRLVNTPSGHKESGTNVGLYVQDSWTFGSVTINPGVRFERFVMSIPEQSVGAGTWVPARTFAEQKDIVNWNTVSPRFGISWDVFGDGRTALKGGISRYDRLAGVTIVQPLNQRNISFLTCPWRDANNDLRAQNDEIVMAQCTGSLQPSLGYVDANLKRPYQW
;
A
#
# COMPACT_ATOMS: atom_id res chain seq x y z
N MET A 1 21.90 -17.04 22.78
CA MET A 1 21.25 -15.82 22.27
C MET A 1 19.77 -15.98 21.87
N ALA A 2 19.30 -17.12 21.38
CA ALA A 2 17.87 -17.35 21.08
C ALA A 2 16.97 -17.38 22.32
N LEU A 3 17.42 -17.96 23.41
CA LEU A 3 16.63 -18.10 24.67
C LEU A 3 16.36 -16.76 25.36
N SER A 4 17.31 -15.81 25.31
CA SER A 4 17.14 -14.47 25.92
C SER A 4 16.15 -13.59 25.15
N ARG A 5 16.00 -13.80 23.84
CA ARG A 5 15.03 -13.08 23.01
C ARG A 5 13.60 -13.58 23.23
N SER A 6 13.44 -14.89 23.48
CA SER A 6 12.13 -15.48 23.80
C SER A 6 11.63 -15.09 25.20
N ILE A 7 12.53 -14.92 26.18
CA ILE A 7 12.18 -14.48 27.53
C ILE A 7 11.82 -12.99 27.54
N ALA A 8 12.51 -12.14 26.77
CA ALA A 8 12.15 -10.74 26.63
C ALA A 8 10.77 -10.55 25.95
N PHE A 9 10.42 -11.41 25.00
CA PHE A 9 9.12 -11.42 24.36
C PHE A 9 8.00 -11.90 25.28
N ALA A 10 8.27 -12.90 26.13
CA ALA A 10 7.32 -13.41 27.14
C ALA A 10 7.08 -12.41 28.29
N ILE A 11 8.10 -11.64 28.70
CA ILE A 11 7.99 -10.59 29.73
C ILE A 11 7.20 -9.39 29.20
N MET A 12 7.26 -9.08 27.90
CA MET A 12 6.48 -8.02 27.27
C MET A 12 4.97 -8.34 27.21
N LEU A 13 4.61 -9.62 27.27
CA LEU A 13 3.22 -10.11 27.32
C LEU A 13 2.59 -10.11 28.73
N LEU A 14 3.39 -9.88 29.78
CA LEU A 14 2.97 -9.95 31.19
C LEU A 14 2.80 -8.61 31.90
N LEU A 15 3.03 -7.49 31.21
CA LEU A 15 2.73 -6.18 31.79
C LEU A 15 1.22 -5.94 31.75
N PRO A 16 0.56 -5.62 32.89
CA PRO A 16 -0.84 -5.21 32.88
C PRO A 16 -0.97 -3.89 32.15
N ALA A 17 -1.39 -3.94 30.89
CA ALA A 17 -1.72 -2.75 30.11
C ALA A 17 -3.00 -2.13 30.70
N THR A 18 -2.88 -1.00 31.37
CA THR A 18 -4.01 -0.10 31.59
C THR A 18 -4.47 0.40 30.23
N ALA A 19 -5.63 -0.04 29.81
CA ALA A 19 -6.16 0.04 28.47
C ALA A 19 -6.76 1.43 28.18
N LEU A 20 -6.46 1.98 27.00
CA LEU A 20 -7.02 3.22 26.47
C LEU A 20 -7.33 3.15 24.95
N ALA A 21 -8.32 3.76 24.50
CA ALA A 21 -9.33 3.56 23.43
C ALA A 21 -9.11 3.87 21.94
N GLN A 22 -9.99 3.42 21.01
CA GLN A 22 -9.91 3.44 19.52
C GLN A 22 -10.95 4.32 18.82
N ILE A 23 -10.59 4.79 17.57
CA ILE A 23 -11.53 5.24 16.54
C ILE A 23 -11.90 4.02 15.66
N ALA A 24 -12.88 3.23 16.09
CA ALA A 24 -13.62 2.32 15.21
C ALA A 24 -14.79 3.08 14.60
N SER A 25 -15.25 2.69 13.41
CA SER A 25 -16.51 3.20 12.89
C SER A 25 -17.62 2.84 13.87
N GLY A 26 -18.50 3.78 14.12
CA GLY A 26 -19.52 3.59 15.14
C GLY A 26 -20.69 4.53 15.00
N ILE A 27 -21.67 4.35 15.87
CA ILE A 27 -22.80 5.24 16.04
C ILE A 27 -22.86 5.65 17.51
N SER A 28 -22.97 6.94 17.75
CA SER A 28 -23.05 7.48 19.10
C SER A 28 -24.10 8.58 19.16
N GLY A 29 -24.51 8.94 20.36
CA GLY A 29 -25.45 10.05 20.54
C GLY A 29 -25.98 10.16 21.95
N VAL A 30 -26.93 11.08 22.13
CA VAL A 30 -27.66 11.31 23.39
C VAL A 30 -29.14 11.11 23.16
N VAL A 31 -29.79 10.42 24.07
CA VAL A 31 -31.24 10.24 24.05
C VAL A 31 -31.85 11.12 25.14
N ARG A 32 -32.86 11.90 24.75
CA ARG A 32 -33.58 12.86 25.63
C ARG A 32 -35.08 12.66 25.52
N ASP A 33 -35.80 13.19 26.49
CA ASP A 33 -37.25 13.37 26.42
C ASP A 33 -37.60 14.77 25.84
N PRO A 34 -38.89 15.07 25.58
CA PRO A 34 -39.33 16.37 25.08
C PRO A 34 -39.04 17.56 26.02
N SER A 35 -38.76 17.30 27.30
CA SER A 35 -38.36 18.34 28.26
C SER A 35 -36.88 18.68 28.19
N GLY A 36 -36.09 17.88 27.40
CA GLY A 36 -34.63 17.98 27.29
C GLY A 36 -33.90 17.15 28.35
N ALA A 37 -34.59 16.43 29.23
CA ALA A 37 -33.94 15.56 30.21
C ALA A 37 -33.36 14.31 29.54
N VAL A 38 -32.18 13.89 30.00
CA VAL A 38 -31.48 12.71 29.45
C VAL A 38 -32.18 11.43 29.91
N LEU A 39 -32.21 10.42 29.01
CA LEU A 39 -32.87 9.14 29.27
C LEU A 39 -31.86 8.00 29.42
N PRO A 40 -31.53 7.54 30.64
CA PRO A 40 -30.71 6.36 30.85
C PRO A 40 -31.51 5.06 30.61
N GLY A 41 -30.81 3.98 30.25
CA GLY A 41 -31.41 2.65 30.09
C GLY A 41 -32.15 2.42 28.78
N VAL A 42 -32.13 3.36 27.83
CA VAL A 42 -32.67 3.16 26.48
C VAL A 42 -31.87 2.09 25.76
N VAL A 43 -32.53 1.06 25.25
CA VAL A 43 -31.90 0.07 24.36
C VAL A 43 -31.77 0.69 22.97
N VAL A 44 -30.53 0.73 22.46
CA VAL A 44 -30.19 1.24 21.14
C VAL A 44 -29.67 0.09 20.30
N GLU A 45 -30.34 -0.23 19.22
CA GLU A 45 -29.99 -1.31 18.31
C GLU A 45 -29.69 -0.75 16.93
N ALA A 46 -28.45 -1.00 16.43
CA ALA A 46 -28.04 -0.70 15.08
C ALA A 46 -28.11 -1.98 14.22
N ALA A 47 -28.89 -1.95 13.16
CA ALA A 47 -29.07 -3.06 12.23
C ALA A 47 -28.60 -2.67 10.83
N SER A 48 -27.95 -3.61 10.13
CA SER A 48 -27.47 -3.40 8.76
C SER A 48 -27.27 -4.73 8.04
N PRO A 49 -27.50 -4.79 6.72
CA PRO A 49 -27.16 -5.96 5.89
C PRO A 49 -25.66 -6.27 5.84
N VAL A 50 -24.79 -5.30 6.18
CA VAL A 50 -23.32 -5.49 6.21
C VAL A 50 -22.84 -6.10 7.52
N LEU A 51 -23.69 -6.07 8.58
CA LEU A 51 -23.40 -6.78 9.82
C LEU A 51 -23.66 -8.26 9.65
N ILE A 52 -22.68 -9.05 10.01
CA ILE A 52 -22.76 -10.52 9.94
C ILE A 52 -23.78 -11.04 10.95
N GLU A 53 -23.82 -10.45 12.13
CA GLU A 53 -24.77 -10.71 13.20
C GLU A 53 -26.17 -10.07 12.96
N GLY A 54 -26.33 -9.31 11.87
CA GLY A 54 -27.56 -8.60 11.51
C GLY A 54 -27.78 -7.32 12.31
N SER A 55 -27.56 -7.33 13.62
CA SER A 55 -27.66 -6.15 14.46
C SER A 55 -26.68 -6.17 15.65
N LYS A 56 -26.37 -4.97 16.18
CA LYS A 56 -25.63 -4.75 17.43
C LYS A 56 -26.42 -3.82 18.34
N SER A 57 -26.44 -4.09 19.65
CA SER A 57 -27.16 -3.27 20.63
C SER A 57 -26.30 -2.81 21.79
N THR A 58 -26.67 -1.69 22.35
CA THR A 58 -26.14 -1.09 23.59
C THR A 58 -27.25 -0.45 24.39
N THR A 59 -26.93 0.07 25.58
CA THR A 59 -27.88 0.83 26.41
C THR A 59 -27.30 2.19 26.75
N THR A 60 -28.15 3.22 26.85
CA THR A 60 -27.74 4.54 27.29
C THR A 60 -27.28 4.52 28.74
N ASP A 61 -26.21 5.28 29.04
CA ASP A 61 -25.70 5.46 30.40
C ASP A 61 -26.49 6.50 31.22
N ARG A 62 -25.95 6.88 32.41
CA ARG A 62 -26.62 7.84 33.32
C ARG A 62 -26.80 9.23 32.73
N ASP A 63 -25.94 9.58 31.75
CA ASP A 63 -25.98 10.87 31.05
C ASP A 63 -26.80 10.77 29.74
N GLY A 64 -27.54 9.67 29.54
CA GLY A 64 -28.31 9.39 28.34
C GLY A 64 -27.48 9.15 27.10
N GLN A 65 -26.18 8.96 27.25
CA GLN A 65 -25.24 8.75 26.13
C GLN A 65 -25.16 7.27 25.78
N TYR A 66 -25.00 7.00 24.50
CA TYR A 66 -24.75 5.65 23.99
C TYR A 66 -23.68 5.68 22.93
N GLN A 67 -23.02 4.52 22.74
CA GLN A 67 -22.12 4.28 21.64
C GLN A 67 -22.13 2.81 21.23
N ILE A 68 -22.20 2.57 19.92
CA ILE A 68 -22.03 1.27 19.28
C ILE A 68 -20.75 1.35 18.44
N THR A 69 -19.72 0.58 18.82
CA THR A 69 -18.41 0.55 18.16
C THR A 69 -18.23 -0.70 17.34
N ASP A 70 -17.13 -0.78 16.57
CA ASP A 70 -16.79 -1.92 15.71
C ASP A 70 -17.91 -2.23 14.70
N LEU A 71 -18.47 -1.18 14.12
CA LEU A 71 -19.41 -1.26 13.03
C LEU A 71 -18.65 -1.25 11.70
N ARG A 72 -19.14 -2.02 10.75
CA ARG A 72 -18.59 -2.05 9.40
C ARG A 72 -19.08 -0.86 8.59
N PRO A 73 -18.33 -0.43 7.59
CA PRO A 73 -18.86 0.51 6.60
C PRO A 73 -20.12 -0.04 5.94
N GLY A 74 -21.09 0.84 5.73
CA GLY A 74 -22.37 0.49 5.12
C GLY A 74 -23.53 1.33 5.63
N GLU A 75 -24.74 1.01 5.16
CA GLU A 75 -25.97 1.68 5.57
C GLU A 75 -26.60 0.99 6.78
N TYR A 76 -27.05 1.79 7.74
CA TYR A 76 -27.60 1.35 9.03
C TYR A 76 -28.97 1.92 9.30
N SER A 77 -29.79 1.14 10.01
CA SER A 77 -30.93 1.64 10.75
C SER A 77 -30.67 1.51 12.25
N VAL A 78 -31.07 2.51 13.04
CA VAL A 78 -30.89 2.52 14.49
C VAL A 78 -32.28 2.66 15.16
N THR A 79 -32.57 1.71 16.03
CA THR A 79 -33.85 1.66 16.79
C THR A 79 -33.59 1.95 18.26
N PHE A 80 -34.38 2.84 18.83
CA PHE A 80 -34.32 3.27 20.22
C PHE A 80 -35.60 2.80 20.94
N THR A 81 -35.44 2.09 22.05
CA THR A 81 -36.56 1.48 22.77
C THR A 81 -36.41 1.66 24.28
N LEU A 82 -37.44 2.21 24.92
CA LEU A 82 -37.53 2.32 26.38
C LEU A 82 -38.97 2.08 26.81
N PRO A 83 -39.24 1.21 27.81
CA PRO A 83 -40.58 1.02 28.32
C PRO A 83 -41.23 2.34 28.79
N GLY A 84 -42.47 2.61 28.34
CA GLY A 84 -43.18 3.86 28.61
C GLY A 84 -42.94 4.97 27.60
N PHE A 85 -42.11 4.73 26.57
CA PHE A 85 -41.87 5.66 25.48
C PHE A 85 -42.16 5.01 24.13
N LYS A 86 -42.50 5.83 23.11
CA LYS A 86 -42.63 5.37 21.72
C LYS A 86 -41.28 4.97 21.17
N SER A 87 -41.21 3.86 20.46
CA SER A 87 -39.97 3.44 19.76
C SER A 87 -39.69 4.38 18.60
N VAL A 88 -38.44 4.79 18.45
CA VAL A 88 -37.96 5.61 17.32
C VAL A 88 -36.97 4.82 16.50
N ARG A 89 -37.17 4.77 15.17
CA ARG A 89 -36.25 4.17 14.21
C ARG A 89 -35.71 5.24 13.27
N ARG A 90 -34.39 5.32 13.17
CA ARG A 90 -33.66 6.17 12.23
C ARG A 90 -33.06 5.30 11.12
N GLU A 91 -33.35 5.61 9.87
CA GLU A 91 -32.86 4.88 8.68
C GLU A 91 -31.93 5.76 7.85
N GLY A 92 -31.17 5.14 6.94
CA GLY A 92 -30.29 5.85 6.01
C GLY A 92 -28.98 6.36 6.64
N ILE A 93 -28.53 5.78 7.76
CA ILE A 93 -27.28 6.18 8.42
C ILE A 93 -26.11 5.50 7.68
N ILE A 94 -25.34 6.26 6.90
CA ILE A 94 -24.18 5.76 6.16
C ILE A 94 -22.93 5.87 7.03
N LEU A 95 -22.31 4.73 7.32
CA LEU A 95 -21.01 4.67 7.99
C LEU A 95 -19.91 4.35 6.99
N SER A 96 -18.81 5.09 7.07
CA SER A 96 -17.53 4.78 6.42
C SER A 96 -16.47 4.43 7.46
N THR A 97 -15.33 3.91 7.00
CA THR A 97 -14.21 3.56 7.91
C THR A 97 -13.76 4.78 8.71
N ALA A 98 -13.46 4.56 9.99
CA ALA A 98 -13.04 5.58 10.95
C ALA A 98 -14.05 6.73 11.14
N PHE A 99 -15.31 6.54 10.76
CA PHE A 99 -16.39 7.51 10.94
C PHE A 99 -17.31 7.12 12.09
N THR A 100 -17.61 8.06 12.98
CA THR A 100 -18.64 7.89 14.01
C THR A 100 -19.81 8.80 13.71
N ALA A 101 -20.94 8.22 13.31
CA ALA A 101 -22.18 8.94 13.11
C ALA A 101 -22.75 9.40 14.45
N THR A 102 -23.11 10.69 14.54
CA THR A 102 -23.79 11.22 15.73
C THR A 102 -25.30 11.22 15.48
N VAL A 103 -26.02 10.37 16.21
CA VAL A 103 -27.50 10.24 16.11
C VAL A 103 -28.12 10.56 17.44
N ASN A 104 -28.55 11.81 17.62
CA ASN A 104 -29.28 12.24 18.79
C ASN A 104 -30.80 12.02 18.57
N VAL A 105 -31.49 11.56 19.60
CA VAL A 105 -32.91 11.23 19.50
C VAL A 105 -33.67 11.77 20.70
N GLU A 106 -34.89 12.26 20.44
CA GLU A 106 -35.89 12.59 21.42
C GLU A 106 -36.97 11.50 21.43
N LEU A 107 -37.22 10.88 22.59
CA LEU A 107 -38.26 9.87 22.78
C LEU A 107 -39.49 10.50 23.42
N GLN A 108 -40.63 10.33 22.77
CA GLN A 108 -41.93 10.80 23.30
C GLN A 108 -42.55 9.73 24.22
N VAL A 109 -43.21 10.18 25.29
CA VAL A 109 -43.98 9.29 26.17
C VAL A 109 -45.12 8.66 25.39
N GLY A 110 -45.29 7.35 25.50
CA GLY A 110 -46.33 6.60 24.79
C GLY A 110 -46.18 5.09 24.94
N GLN A 111 -47.06 4.32 24.27
CA GLN A 111 -46.98 2.87 24.32
C GLN A 111 -45.86 2.36 23.36
N LEU A 112 -45.23 1.26 23.74
CA LEU A 112 -44.07 0.66 23.02
C LEU A 112 -44.42 0.20 21.59
N GLU A 113 -45.69 -0.08 21.32
CA GLU A 113 -46.19 -0.56 20.03
C GLU A 113 -46.32 0.57 18.97
N GLU A 114 -46.18 1.84 19.36
CA GLU A 114 -46.15 2.95 18.42
C GLU A 114 -44.69 3.23 17.98
N SER A 115 -44.35 2.90 16.75
CA SER A 115 -43.03 3.17 16.16
C SER A 115 -43.07 4.40 15.25
N ILE A 116 -42.17 5.34 15.48
CA ILE A 116 -41.94 6.49 14.60
C ILE A 116 -40.70 6.22 13.74
N THR A 117 -40.90 6.03 12.45
CA THR A 117 -39.76 5.94 11.50
C THR A 117 -39.42 7.35 11.04
N VAL A 118 -38.20 7.76 11.28
CA VAL A 118 -37.64 9.03 10.80
C VAL A 118 -36.55 8.70 9.77
N THR A 119 -36.83 8.94 8.50
CA THR A 119 -35.85 8.97 7.47
C THR A 119 -35.11 10.31 7.56
N GLY A 120 -33.93 10.30 8.13
CA GLY A 120 -33.05 11.46 8.19
C GLY A 120 -31.84 11.21 7.35
N GLU A 121 -31.45 12.17 6.52
CA GLU A 121 -30.11 12.17 5.93
C GLU A 121 -29.09 12.11 7.06
N SER A 122 -28.18 11.12 6.99
CA SER A 122 -27.02 11.08 7.88
C SER A 122 -26.23 12.38 7.69
N PRO A 123 -25.69 12.99 8.76
CA PRO A 123 -24.85 14.18 8.59
C PRO A 123 -23.71 13.85 7.61
N LEU A 124 -23.63 14.59 6.53
CA LEU A 124 -22.63 14.41 5.47
C LEU A 124 -21.22 14.81 5.94
N VAL A 125 -21.10 15.48 7.08
CA VAL A 125 -19.85 16.02 7.59
C VAL A 125 -19.49 15.32 8.91
N ASP A 126 -18.27 14.76 8.95
CA ASP A 126 -17.69 14.27 10.20
C ASP A 126 -17.32 15.46 11.09
N VAL A 127 -18.12 15.74 12.11
CA VAL A 127 -17.90 16.85 13.06
C VAL A 127 -17.01 16.47 14.25
N ARG A 128 -16.62 15.20 14.39
CA ARG A 128 -15.83 14.70 15.52
C ARG A 128 -14.38 14.41 15.18
N ASN A 129 -14.04 14.34 13.92
CA ASN A 129 -12.69 14.06 13.47
C ASN A 129 -12.12 15.23 12.68
N SER A 130 -10.88 15.63 13.00
CA SER A 130 -10.16 16.67 12.26
C SER A 130 -9.56 16.18 10.94
N VAL A 131 -9.48 14.86 10.71
CA VAL A 131 -8.90 14.24 9.52
C VAL A 131 -9.70 14.65 8.27
N SER A 132 -9.01 15.07 7.22
CA SER A 132 -9.59 15.16 5.89
C SER A 132 -9.53 13.79 5.22
N GLN A 133 -10.69 13.21 4.98
CA GLN A 133 -10.83 11.86 4.44
C GLN A 133 -11.84 11.84 3.30
N SER A 134 -11.51 11.10 2.25
CA SER A 134 -12.43 10.72 1.17
C SER A 134 -12.56 9.22 1.12
N VAL A 135 -13.80 8.71 1.10
CA VAL A 135 -14.06 7.27 1.06
C VAL A 135 -14.72 6.89 -0.26
N MET A 136 -14.10 5.95 -0.94
CA MET A 136 -14.62 5.29 -2.13
C MET A 136 -15.28 3.98 -1.72
N THR A 137 -16.59 4.01 -1.51
CA THR A 137 -17.41 2.84 -1.19
C THR A 137 -17.49 1.88 -2.38
N ARG A 138 -17.89 0.64 -2.16
CA ARG A 138 -18.07 -0.35 -3.23
C ARG A 138 -18.92 0.17 -4.38
N GLU A 139 -20.03 0.84 -4.06
CA GLU A 139 -20.91 1.43 -5.06
C GLU A 139 -20.17 2.44 -5.94
N LYS A 140 -19.41 3.37 -5.36
CA LYS A 140 -18.60 4.34 -6.10
C LYS A 140 -17.52 3.66 -6.94
N LEU A 141 -16.82 2.67 -6.37
CA LEU A 141 -15.79 1.90 -7.08
C LEU A 141 -16.37 1.14 -8.29
N ASP A 142 -17.61 0.66 -8.20
CA ASP A 142 -18.29 0.00 -9.31
C ASP A 142 -18.72 0.97 -10.42
N LEU A 143 -19.24 2.14 -10.03
CA LEU A 143 -19.79 3.14 -10.96
C LEU A 143 -18.73 3.97 -11.69
N ILE A 144 -17.59 4.26 -11.04
CA ILE A 144 -16.57 5.14 -11.63
C ILE A 144 -15.71 4.33 -12.64
N PRO A 145 -15.62 4.80 -13.90
CA PRO A 145 -14.84 4.13 -14.94
C PRO A 145 -13.34 4.45 -14.77
N THR A 146 -12.67 3.72 -13.89
CA THR A 146 -11.20 3.81 -13.66
C THR A 146 -10.51 2.51 -14.05
N GLY A 147 -9.18 2.49 -13.97
CA GLY A 147 -8.37 1.28 -14.10
C GLY A 147 -8.59 0.25 -12.98
N LYS A 148 -9.50 0.51 -12.05
CA LYS A 148 -9.85 -0.39 -10.95
C LYS A 148 -8.64 -0.79 -10.10
N ASP A 149 -7.83 0.19 -9.72
CA ASP A 149 -6.74 0.06 -8.76
C ASP A 149 -6.70 1.28 -7.80
N PRO A 150 -6.05 1.18 -6.62
CA PRO A 150 -6.04 2.26 -5.63
C PRO A 150 -5.39 3.56 -6.12
N PHE A 151 -4.45 3.48 -7.07
CA PHE A 151 -3.76 4.67 -7.61
C PHE A 151 -4.67 5.43 -8.58
N ALA A 152 -5.32 4.70 -9.50
CA ALA A 152 -6.26 5.30 -10.45
C ALA A 152 -7.47 5.94 -9.75
N VAL A 153 -7.95 5.33 -8.67
CA VAL A 153 -8.99 5.91 -7.81
C VAL A 153 -8.44 7.11 -7.02
N GLY A 154 -7.22 7.04 -6.51
CA GLY A 154 -6.58 8.09 -5.72
C GLY A 154 -6.42 9.42 -6.47
N GLN A 155 -6.22 9.40 -7.79
CA GLN A 155 -6.15 10.62 -8.60
C GLN A 155 -7.46 11.42 -8.66
N LEU A 156 -8.58 10.82 -8.27
CA LEU A 156 -9.89 11.49 -8.22
C LEU A 156 -10.13 12.24 -6.90
N ILE A 157 -9.23 12.07 -5.92
CA ILE A 157 -9.36 12.70 -4.60
C ILE A 157 -8.92 14.16 -4.69
N PRO A 158 -9.73 15.12 -4.23
CA PRO A 158 -9.37 16.53 -4.24
C PRO A 158 -8.04 16.82 -3.55
N GLY A 159 -7.14 17.55 -4.23
CA GLY A 159 -5.81 17.90 -3.72
C GLY A 159 -4.75 16.82 -3.89
N VAL A 160 -5.09 15.64 -4.38
CA VAL A 160 -4.13 14.58 -4.71
C VAL A 160 -3.68 14.72 -6.17
N THR A 161 -2.38 14.64 -6.38
CA THR A 161 -1.75 14.58 -7.71
C THR A 161 -1.04 13.24 -7.90
N THR A 162 -0.91 12.80 -9.15
CA THR A 162 -0.23 11.54 -9.50
C THR A 162 0.92 11.78 -10.45
N SER A 163 1.99 10.99 -10.33
CA SER A 163 3.16 11.06 -11.22
C SER A 163 2.85 10.61 -12.64
N THR A 164 1.87 9.75 -12.83
CA THR A 164 1.46 9.22 -14.14
C THR A 164 -0.05 9.02 -14.16
N PRO A 165 -0.80 9.88 -14.85
CA PRO A 165 -2.24 9.72 -14.95
C PRO A 165 -2.58 8.47 -15.77
N ASP A 166 -3.60 7.73 -15.34
CA ASP A 166 -4.15 6.61 -16.10
C ASP A 166 -5.27 7.11 -17.01
N VAL A 167 -5.18 6.78 -18.29
CA VAL A 167 -6.21 7.07 -19.28
C VAL A 167 -6.65 5.76 -19.92
N GLY A 168 -7.92 5.40 -19.69
CA GLY A 168 -8.52 4.21 -20.29
C GLY A 168 -7.90 2.88 -19.86
N GLY A 169 -7.26 2.81 -18.70
CA GLY A 169 -6.63 1.60 -18.18
C GLY A 169 -5.25 1.28 -18.78
N THR A 170 -4.62 2.21 -19.50
CA THR A 170 -3.29 1.99 -20.11
C THR A 170 -2.17 1.90 -19.09
N GLN A 171 -2.33 2.50 -17.92
CA GLN A 171 -1.36 2.54 -16.82
C GLN A 171 -1.72 1.59 -15.65
N ILE A 172 -2.77 0.82 -15.77
CA ILE A 172 -3.29 -0.10 -14.74
C ILE A 172 -2.24 -1.07 -14.17
N MET A 173 -1.16 -1.31 -14.90
CA MET A 173 -0.05 -2.18 -14.52
C MET A 173 1.10 -1.44 -13.83
N GLN A 174 0.99 -0.13 -13.64
CA GLN A 174 2.01 0.68 -13.00
C GLN A 174 1.59 1.03 -11.56
N GLN A 175 2.55 1.45 -10.78
CA GLN A 175 2.33 1.99 -9.44
C GLN A 175 2.83 3.44 -9.45
N PRO A 176 2.00 4.40 -9.90
CA PRO A 176 2.36 5.80 -9.82
C PRO A 176 2.40 6.26 -8.37
N THR A 177 3.13 7.32 -8.09
CA THR A 177 3.13 7.94 -6.76
C THR A 177 1.98 8.91 -6.63
N LEU A 178 1.39 8.99 -5.44
CA LEU A 178 0.39 9.99 -5.10
C LEU A 178 1.03 11.06 -4.20
N GLN A 179 0.61 12.29 -4.36
CA GLN A 179 1.11 13.42 -3.57
C GLN A 179 -0.04 14.32 -3.14
N VAL A 180 0.04 14.88 -1.94
CA VAL A 180 -0.94 15.82 -1.41
C VAL A 180 -0.23 16.96 -0.68
N HIS A 181 -0.68 18.19 -0.88
CA HIS A 181 -0.19 19.39 -0.17
C HIS A 181 1.34 19.55 -0.19
N GLY A 182 2.01 19.15 -1.29
CA GLY A 182 3.47 19.21 -1.41
C GLY A 182 4.23 18.16 -0.60
N SER A 183 3.56 17.09 -0.16
CA SER A 183 4.23 15.93 0.46
C SER A 183 5.23 15.29 -0.51
N SER A 184 6.21 14.57 0.04
CA SER A 184 7.10 13.76 -0.77
C SER A 184 6.31 12.60 -1.40
N ASN A 185 6.67 12.24 -2.63
CA ASN A 185 6.15 11.05 -3.31
C ASN A 185 6.51 9.71 -2.62
N ASN A 186 7.36 9.76 -1.58
CA ASN A 186 7.74 8.60 -0.78
C ASN A 186 6.97 8.53 0.54
N ASP A 187 6.05 9.45 0.82
CA ASP A 187 5.31 9.50 2.08
C ASP A 187 3.91 8.86 2.00
N ASP A 188 3.58 8.21 0.88
CA ASP A 188 2.35 7.44 0.76
C ASP A 188 2.38 6.21 1.66
N VAL A 189 1.26 5.92 2.31
CA VAL A 189 1.11 4.71 3.13
C VAL A 189 -0.06 3.88 2.63
N PHE A 190 0.23 2.66 2.28
CA PHE A 190 -0.76 1.65 1.90
C PHE A 190 -1.06 0.74 3.07
N MET A 191 -2.33 0.53 3.35
CA MET A 191 -2.81 -0.32 4.44
C MET A 191 -3.89 -1.28 3.94
N VAL A 192 -3.92 -2.47 4.51
CA VAL A 192 -5.05 -3.40 4.43
C VAL A 192 -5.55 -3.60 5.85
N ASP A 193 -6.84 -3.45 6.09
CA ASP A 193 -7.44 -3.55 7.44
C ASP A 193 -6.74 -2.70 8.52
N ASN A 194 -6.23 -1.49 8.16
CA ASN A 194 -5.43 -0.58 8.99
C ASN A 194 -4.00 -1.08 9.31
N VAL A 195 -3.52 -2.13 8.67
CA VAL A 195 -2.14 -2.62 8.81
C VAL A 195 -1.30 -2.15 7.63
N GLN A 196 -0.17 -1.48 7.91
CA GLN A 196 0.73 -1.00 6.85
C GLN A 196 1.41 -2.16 6.12
N ILE A 197 1.38 -2.10 4.78
CA ILE A 197 1.74 -3.23 3.89
C ILE A 197 2.91 -2.98 2.94
N GLN A 198 3.54 -1.80 2.94
CA GLN A 198 4.66 -1.52 2.03
C GLN A 198 5.93 -2.27 2.45
N HIS A 199 6.72 -2.74 1.46
CA HIS A 199 8.02 -3.32 1.75
C HIS A 199 9.04 -2.26 2.23
N MET A 200 10.09 -2.69 2.91
CA MET A 200 11.01 -1.77 3.59
C MET A 200 12.09 -1.15 2.68
N GLY A 201 12.19 -1.56 1.41
CA GLY A 201 13.27 -1.12 0.53
C GLY A 201 13.20 0.37 0.17
N PHE A 202 12.12 0.81 -0.45
CA PHE A 202 12.05 2.10 -1.14
C PHE A 202 11.21 3.18 -0.44
N GLY A 203 10.80 3.00 0.80
CA GLY A 203 9.88 3.95 1.45
C GLY A 203 8.42 3.76 0.97
N GLY A 204 7.65 4.86 0.83
CA GLY A 204 6.20 4.81 0.65
C GLY A 204 5.67 4.62 -0.77
N ASN A 205 6.46 4.91 -1.78
CA ASN A 205 5.96 5.07 -3.15
C ASN A 205 5.60 3.77 -3.90
N GLN A 206 5.95 2.61 -3.38
CA GLN A 206 5.68 1.33 -4.04
C GLN A 206 5.37 0.24 -3.03
N THR A 207 4.38 -0.60 -3.36
CA THR A 207 4.06 -1.78 -2.57
C THR A 207 4.74 -3.04 -3.14
N GLY A 208 5.02 -3.07 -4.44
CA GLY A 208 5.44 -4.28 -5.16
C GLY A 208 4.31 -5.30 -5.32
N PHE A 209 3.08 -4.97 -4.88
CA PHE A 209 1.89 -5.81 -4.93
C PHE A 209 0.79 -5.12 -5.75
N TYR A 210 -0.01 -5.90 -6.48
CA TYR A 210 -1.10 -5.40 -7.34
C TYR A 210 -2.43 -5.90 -6.80
N PHE A 211 -3.26 -4.96 -6.33
CA PHE A 211 -4.48 -5.25 -5.60
C PHE A 211 -5.66 -5.52 -6.54
N ASN A 212 -6.52 -6.44 -6.12
CA ASN A 212 -7.81 -6.67 -6.76
C ASN A 212 -8.88 -5.76 -6.11
N ASP A 213 -9.40 -4.80 -6.85
CA ASP A 213 -10.45 -3.90 -6.35
C ASP A 213 -11.75 -4.63 -5.98
N GLY A 214 -12.06 -5.74 -6.65
CA GLY A 214 -13.23 -6.57 -6.34
C GLY A 214 -13.20 -7.18 -4.93
N LEU A 215 -12.02 -7.24 -4.30
CA LEU A 215 -11.87 -7.62 -2.91
C LEU A 215 -12.33 -6.51 -1.94
N MET A 216 -12.23 -5.23 -2.32
CA MET A 216 -12.39 -4.10 -1.42
C MET A 216 -13.85 -3.73 -1.23
N GLU A 217 -14.29 -3.62 0.00
CA GLU A 217 -15.58 -3.02 0.38
C GLU A 217 -15.54 -1.51 0.24
N GLU A 218 -14.41 -0.92 0.66
CA GLU A 218 -14.13 0.49 0.48
C GLU A 218 -12.62 0.76 0.45
N ILE A 219 -12.25 1.92 -0.10
CA ILE A 219 -10.89 2.47 -0.04
C ILE A 219 -10.97 3.88 0.55
N GLY A 220 -10.35 4.06 1.72
CA GLY A 220 -10.25 5.36 2.39
C GLY A 220 -8.96 6.08 2.02
N TYR A 221 -9.06 7.35 1.65
CA TYR A 221 -7.93 8.24 1.38
C TYR A 221 -7.92 9.35 2.42
N GLN A 222 -6.91 9.38 3.28
CA GLN A 222 -6.72 10.42 4.27
C GLN A 222 -5.58 11.33 3.81
N THR A 223 -5.81 12.64 3.80
CA THR A 223 -4.91 13.60 3.16
C THR A 223 -4.35 14.67 4.09
N SER A 224 -4.98 14.91 5.24
CA SER A 224 -4.48 15.89 6.22
C SER A 224 -4.98 15.62 7.64
N SER A 225 -4.32 16.25 8.62
CA SER A 225 -4.63 16.14 10.06
C SER A 225 -4.64 14.70 10.58
N LEU A 226 -3.70 13.87 10.08
CA LEU A 226 -3.62 12.46 10.38
C LEU A 226 -3.38 12.20 11.88
N PRO A 227 -4.02 11.18 12.48
CA PRO A 227 -3.91 10.85 13.90
C PRO A 227 -2.53 10.27 14.26
N ALA A 228 -2.27 10.04 15.56
CA ALA A 228 -0.99 9.51 16.02
C ALA A 228 -0.73 8.05 15.61
N GLU A 229 -1.76 7.29 15.25
CA GLU A 229 -1.60 5.95 14.66
C GLU A 229 -0.97 5.97 13.27
N ALA A 230 -1.15 7.06 12.50
CA ALA A 230 -0.54 7.24 11.20
C ALA A 230 0.98 7.41 11.33
N PRO A 231 1.81 6.55 10.67
CA PRO A 231 3.26 6.58 10.86
C PRO A 231 3.92 7.82 10.25
N VAL A 232 3.36 8.37 9.17
CA VAL A 232 3.93 9.51 8.42
C VAL A 232 2.83 10.43 7.93
N GLY A 233 3.19 11.59 7.40
CA GLY A 233 2.31 12.46 6.59
C GLY A 233 2.07 11.89 5.18
N GLY A 234 1.53 12.71 4.29
CA GLY A 234 1.20 12.29 2.92
C GLY A 234 -0.15 11.58 2.81
N VAL A 235 -0.35 10.86 1.71
CA VAL A 235 -1.61 10.16 1.47
C VAL A 235 -1.63 8.82 2.21
N GLN A 236 -2.61 8.62 3.09
CA GLN A 236 -2.86 7.31 3.72
C GLN A 236 -3.98 6.61 2.95
N ILE A 237 -3.68 5.46 2.38
CA ILE A 237 -4.60 4.67 1.56
C ILE A 237 -4.94 3.41 2.34
N ASN A 238 -6.16 3.33 2.85
CA ASN A 238 -6.61 2.18 3.62
C ASN A 238 -7.65 1.39 2.85
N MET A 239 -7.31 0.17 2.52
CA MET A 239 -8.15 -0.78 1.78
C MET A 239 -8.84 -1.71 2.77
N ILE A 240 -10.16 -1.72 2.78
CA ILE A 240 -10.95 -2.60 3.65
C ILE A 240 -11.48 -3.77 2.82
N PRO A 241 -10.97 -4.99 3.04
CA PRO A 241 -11.43 -6.16 2.30
C PRO A 241 -12.85 -6.55 2.67
N ARG A 242 -13.58 -7.10 1.69
CA ARG A 242 -14.90 -7.69 1.88
C ARG A 242 -14.81 -8.96 2.72
N ASP A 243 -15.73 -9.10 3.65
CA ASP A 243 -15.98 -10.39 4.31
C ASP A 243 -17.14 -11.12 3.61
N GLY A 244 -17.24 -12.41 3.80
CA GLY A 244 -18.45 -13.14 3.47
C GLY A 244 -19.63 -12.72 4.36
N GLY A 245 -20.83 -13.05 3.96
CA GLY A 245 -22.07 -12.83 4.74
C GLY A 245 -22.89 -14.10 4.83
N ASN A 246 -24.06 -14.03 5.45
CA ASN A 246 -24.98 -15.17 5.56
C ASN A 246 -25.74 -15.51 4.27
N VAL A 247 -25.52 -14.73 3.20
CA VAL A 247 -26.10 -14.94 1.87
C VAL A 247 -24.97 -15.04 0.86
N TYR A 248 -25.04 -16.04 0.00
CA TYR A 248 -24.11 -16.17 -1.12
C TYR A 248 -24.32 -15.02 -2.11
N ARG A 249 -23.24 -14.31 -2.42
CA ARG A 249 -23.22 -13.21 -3.37
C ARG A 249 -21.95 -13.27 -4.20
N GLY A 250 -22.04 -12.86 -5.46
CA GLY A 250 -20.89 -12.77 -6.35
C GLY A 250 -21.13 -11.74 -7.43
N THR A 251 -20.04 -11.28 -8.03
CA THR A 251 -20.06 -10.38 -9.18
C THR A 251 -19.08 -10.87 -10.22
N THR A 252 -19.39 -10.61 -11.47
CA THR A 252 -18.47 -10.83 -12.59
C THR A 252 -18.37 -9.52 -13.37
N PHE A 253 -17.14 -9.05 -13.53
CA PHE A 253 -16.81 -7.86 -14.31
C PHE A 253 -15.93 -8.28 -15.48
N VAL A 254 -16.27 -7.83 -16.69
CA VAL A 254 -15.49 -8.07 -17.90
C VAL A 254 -15.43 -6.79 -18.71
N THR A 255 -14.22 -6.38 -19.07
CA THR A 255 -14.00 -5.25 -19.99
C THR A 255 -12.83 -5.54 -20.90
N GLY A 256 -12.78 -4.86 -22.05
CA GLY A 256 -11.67 -5.00 -22.98
C GLY A 256 -11.71 -3.99 -24.11
N GLY A 257 -10.54 -3.82 -24.74
CA GLY A 257 -10.34 -2.95 -25.89
C GLY A 257 -9.10 -3.36 -26.69
N ASN A 258 -9.00 -2.83 -27.88
CA ASN A 258 -7.85 -3.07 -28.76
C ASN A 258 -7.60 -1.88 -29.70
N THR A 259 -6.69 -2.03 -30.64
CA THR A 259 -6.32 -0.99 -31.61
C THR A 259 -7.49 -0.43 -32.42
N HIS A 260 -8.60 -1.19 -32.60
CA HIS A 260 -9.76 -0.73 -33.40
C HIS A 260 -10.56 0.37 -32.67
N PHE A 261 -10.46 0.44 -31.35
CA PHE A 261 -11.11 1.47 -30.53
C PHE A 261 -10.23 2.71 -30.31
N GLN A 262 -9.09 2.80 -31.00
CA GLN A 262 -8.14 3.90 -30.86
C GLN A 262 -7.96 4.61 -32.21
N SER A 263 -8.10 5.94 -32.22
CA SER A 263 -7.83 6.76 -33.40
C SER A 263 -6.36 6.76 -33.79
N ASP A 264 -6.07 7.04 -35.05
CA ASP A 264 -4.71 7.24 -35.54
C ASP A 264 -4.33 8.72 -35.43
N ASN A 265 -3.19 8.99 -34.78
CA ASN A 265 -2.65 10.34 -34.62
C ASN A 265 -1.22 10.46 -35.18
N LEU A 266 -0.78 9.53 -36.03
CA LEU A 266 0.48 9.61 -36.74
C LEU A 266 0.27 10.43 -38.04
N ASP A 267 0.53 11.73 -37.96
CA ASP A 267 0.40 12.66 -39.06
C ASP A 267 1.71 12.86 -39.87
N ALA A 268 1.63 13.63 -40.94
CA ALA A 268 2.77 13.88 -41.83
C ALA A 268 3.91 14.64 -41.13
N ASP A 269 3.61 15.51 -40.15
CA ASP A 269 4.61 16.25 -39.40
C ASP A 269 5.41 15.31 -38.49
N LEU A 270 4.73 14.43 -37.79
CA LEU A 270 5.39 13.40 -36.97
C LEU A 270 6.24 12.44 -37.80
N MET A 271 5.75 12.06 -39.01
CA MET A 271 6.53 11.24 -39.93
C MET A 271 7.79 11.95 -40.43
N GLN A 272 7.73 13.24 -40.73
CA GLN A 272 8.90 14.05 -41.11
C GLN A 272 9.92 14.16 -39.96
N ARG A 273 9.46 14.11 -38.70
CA ARG A 273 10.32 14.10 -37.51
C ARG A 273 10.90 12.71 -37.21
N GLY A 274 10.66 11.71 -38.05
CA GLY A 274 11.23 10.36 -37.92
C GLY A 274 10.36 9.36 -37.16
N PHE A 275 9.10 9.69 -36.87
CA PHE A 275 8.15 8.72 -36.35
C PHE A 275 7.60 7.85 -37.47
N ILE A 276 7.94 6.56 -37.46
CA ILE A 276 7.43 5.58 -38.42
C ILE A 276 6.38 4.64 -37.80
N ALA A 277 6.34 4.57 -36.48
CA ALA A 277 5.34 3.81 -35.74
C ALA A 277 5.07 4.49 -34.38
N ARG A 278 3.80 4.63 -34.02
CA ARG A 278 3.36 5.25 -32.77
C ARG A 278 3.25 4.25 -31.63
N ASN A 279 3.24 4.77 -30.39
CA ASN A 279 2.71 4.04 -29.26
C ASN A 279 1.20 3.85 -29.47
N LYS A 280 0.71 2.63 -29.32
CA LYS A 280 -0.72 2.34 -29.41
C LYS A 280 -1.08 1.12 -28.56
N VAL A 281 -2.32 1.11 -28.09
CA VAL A 281 -2.86 -0.07 -27.40
C VAL A 281 -2.94 -1.24 -28.38
N LYS A 282 -2.32 -2.35 -28.03
CA LYS A 282 -2.47 -3.63 -28.75
C LYS A 282 -3.74 -4.32 -28.30
N SER A 283 -3.88 -4.50 -26.98
CA SER A 283 -5.08 -5.02 -26.33
C SER A 283 -5.08 -4.71 -24.85
N ILE A 284 -6.24 -4.40 -24.31
CA ILE A 284 -6.51 -4.30 -22.88
C ILE A 284 -7.66 -5.24 -22.57
N TYR A 285 -7.58 -5.99 -21.50
CA TYR A 285 -8.71 -6.74 -20.96
C TYR A 285 -8.61 -6.85 -19.44
N ASP A 286 -9.76 -6.94 -18.80
CA ASP A 286 -9.89 -7.18 -17.37
C ASP A 286 -11.09 -8.09 -17.12
N VAL A 287 -10.83 -9.21 -16.45
CA VAL A 287 -11.84 -10.18 -16.03
C VAL A 287 -11.68 -10.35 -14.53
N ASN A 288 -12.72 -10.01 -13.78
CA ASN A 288 -12.74 -10.08 -12.33
C ASN A 288 -13.99 -10.80 -11.85
N VAL A 289 -13.80 -11.85 -11.08
CA VAL A 289 -14.89 -12.66 -10.50
C VAL A 289 -14.76 -12.65 -9.00
N THR A 290 -15.86 -12.38 -8.31
CA THR A 290 -15.91 -12.39 -6.84
C THR A 290 -17.02 -13.34 -6.39
N TYR A 291 -16.81 -14.03 -5.27
CA TYR A 291 -17.82 -14.89 -4.68
C TYR A 291 -17.60 -15.04 -3.18
N GLY A 292 -18.66 -14.94 -2.40
CA GLY A 292 -18.61 -15.09 -0.97
C GLY A 292 -19.93 -15.55 -0.37
N GLY A 293 -19.87 -16.05 0.86
CA GLY A 293 -21.02 -16.54 1.57
C GLY A 293 -20.66 -17.32 2.84
N PRO A 294 -21.64 -17.96 3.50
CA PRO A 294 -21.42 -18.71 4.72
C PRO A 294 -20.87 -20.12 4.42
N ILE A 295 -19.76 -20.51 5.08
CA ILE A 295 -19.40 -21.92 5.27
C ILE A 295 -20.27 -22.50 6.38
N LYS A 296 -20.45 -21.71 7.45
CA LYS A 296 -21.40 -21.98 8.54
C LYS A 296 -22.07 -20.67 8.92
N ARG A 297 -23.39 -20.58 8.73
CA ARG A 297 -24.17 -19.38 9.06
C ARG A 297 -23.86 -18.90 10.47
N ASP A 298 -23.80 -17.59 10.67
CA ASP A 298 -23.56 -16.87 11.92
C ASP A 298 -22.21 -17.20 12.60
N ARG A 299 -21.30 -17.94 11.91
CA ARG A 299 -20.06 -18.38 12.53
C ARG A 299 -18.82 -18.33 11.63
N LEU A 300 -18.91 -18.80 10.39
CA LEU A 300 -17.76 -18.90 9.50
C LEU A 300 -18.16 -18.55 8.07
N TRP A 301 -17.48 -17.58 7.53
CA TRP A 301 -17.74 -17.06 6.20
C TRP A 301 -16.46 -17.05 5.37
N PHE A 302 -16.64 -17.05 4.06
CA PHE A 302 -15.55 -16.85 3.12
C PHE A 302 -15.90 -15.75 2.12
N PHE A 303 -14.87 -15.10 1.59
CA PHE A 303 -14.92 -14.25 0.41
C PHE A 303 -13.69 -14.57 -0.45
N SER A 304 -13.90 -14.78 -1.74
CA SER A 304 -12.85 -15.13 -2.68
C SER A 304 -12.97 -14.30 -3.94
N THR A 305 -11.83 -13.94 -4.52
CA THR A 305 -11.77 -13.23 -5.79
C THR A 305 -10.76 -13.89 -6.72
N TYR A 306 -11.00 -13.77 -8.02
CA TYR A 306 -10.01 -14.04 -9.05
C TYR A 306 -10.07 -12.95 -10.10
N ARG A 307 -8.93 -12.32 -10.38
CA ARG A 307 -8.81 -11.31 -11.43
C ARG A 307 -7.67 -11.66 -12.37
N LYS A 308 -7.94 -11.51 -13.66
CA LYS A 308 -6.91 -11.55 -14.71
C LYS A 308 -7.06 -10.33 -15.59
N TRP A 309 -6.02 -9.51 -15.64
CA TRP A 309 -6.06 -8.30 -16.47
C TRP A 309 -4.74 -8.09 -17.20
N SER A 310 -4.81 -7.36 -18.30
CA SER A 310 -3.72 -7.17 -19.21
C SER A 310 -3.76 -5.77 -19.82
N SER A 311 -2.59 -5.18 -20.01
CA SER A 311 -2.39 -3.97 -20.80
C SER A 311 -1.19 -4.18 -21.72
N ASN A 312 -1.47 -4.49 -22.98
CA ASN A 312 -0.47 -4.74 -24.01
C ASN A 312 -0.40 -3.53 -24.93
N ASN A 313 0.82 -2.97 -25.09
CA ASN A 313 1.02 -1.76 -25.85
C ASN A 313 2.14 -1.96 -26.89
N TYR A 314 1.92 -1.52 -28.11
CA TYR A 314 2.99 -1.39 -29.07
C TYR A 314 3.92 -0.23 -28.69
N LEU A 315 5.22 -0.45 -28.80
CA LEU A 315 6.24 0.55 -28.52
C LEU A 315 6.56 1.37 -29.77
N GLY A 316 6.47 2.68 -29.66
CA GLY A 316 6.76 3.57 -30.77
C GLY A 316 8.18 3.42 -31.28
N ASN A 317 8.36 3.45 -32.58
CA ASN A 317 9.66 3.35 -33.27
C ASN A 317 10.58 2.19 -32.83
N THR A 318 10.01 1.14 -32.26
CA THR A 318 10.77 -0.03 -31.77
C THR A 318 10.37 -1.26 -32.55
N PHE A 319 11.34 -1.92 -33.17
CA PHE A 319 11.10 -3.05 -34.07
C PHE A 319 12.01 -4.22 -33.70
N ASP A 320 11.53 -5.44 -33.93
CA ASP A 320 12.34 -6.64 -33.86
C ASP A 320 13.23 -6.78 -35.15
N SER A 321 14.10 -7.78 -35.16
CA SER A 321 14.98 -8.07 -36.31
C SER A 321 14.22 -8.46 -37.60
N LYS A 322 12.91 -8.75 -37.51
CA LYS A 322 12.04 -9.07 -38.64
C LYS A 322 11.22 -7.87 -39.12
N GLY A 323 11.40 -6.70 -38.50
CA GLY A 323 10.67 -5.48 -38.82
C GLY A 323 9.27 -5.39 -38.21
N ASN A 324 8.87 -6.29 -37.30
CA ASN A 324 7.62 -6.17 -36.58
C ASN A 324 7.75 -5.17 -35.44
N GLN A 325 6.74 -4.31 -35.25
CA GLN A 325 6.70 -3.37 -34.13
C GLN A 325 6.68 -4.13 -32.80
N ALA A 326 7.63 -3.82 -31.93
CA ALA A 326 7.74 -4.43 -30.61
C ALA A 326 6.52 -4.11 -29.73
N ALA A 327 6.16 -5.04 -28.85
CA ALA A 327 5.04 -4.88 -27.95
C ALA A 327 5.45 -5.20 -26.51
N ASP A 328 5.19 -4.27 -25.60
CA ASP A 328 5.27 -4.49 -24.16
C ASP A 328 3.96 -5.14 -23.70
N ASN A 329 3.97 -6.45 -23.56
CA ASN A 329 2.81 -7.20 -23.11
C ASN A 329 2.88 -7.37 -21.59
N GLN A 330 1.85 -6.91 -20.91
CA GLN A 330 1.75 -6.92 -19.45
C GLN A 330 0.51 -7.72 -19.04
N ASN A 331 0.70 -8.69 -18.15
CA ASN A 331 -0.36 -9.54 -17.62
C ASN A 331 -0.22 -9.66 -16.12
N ILE A 332 -1.33 -9.54 -15.40
CA ILE A 332 -1.39 -9.83 -13.97
C ILE A 332 -2.51 -10.84 -13.72
N GLN A 333 -2.27 -11.75 -12.80
CA GLN A 333 -3.25 -12.68 -12.26
C GLN A 333 -3.21 -12.55 -10.73
N ASP A 334 -4.39 -12.48 -10.17
CA ASP A 334 -4.58 -12.31 -8.74
C ASP A 334 -5.66 -13.24 -8.24
N GLY A 335 -5.42 -13.85 -7.08
CA GLY A 335 -6.38 -14.76 -6.45
C GLY A 335 -6.36 -14.59 -4.95
N THR A 336 -7.53 -14.29 -4.38
CA THR A 336 -7.70 -13.97 -2.96
C THR A 336 -8.64 -14.94 -2.27
N LEU A 337 -8.34 -15.25 -1.02
CA LEU A 337 -9.24 -15.92 -0.09
C LEU A 337 -9.21 -15.20 1.26
N ARG A 338 -10.38 -14.80 1.72
CA ARG A 338 -10.59 -14.29 3.07
C ARG A 338 -11.57 -15.18 3.82
N LEU A 339 -11.18 -15.60 5.02
CA LEU A 339 -12.02 -16.35 5.95
C LEU A 339 -12.28 -15.50 7.17
N THR A 340 -13.54 -15.42 7.59
CA THR A 340 -13.94 -14.68 8.78
C THR A 340 -14.66 -15.62 9.74
N LEU A 341 -14.12 -15.77 10.94
CA LEU A 341 -14.62 -16.64 12.00
C LEU A 341 -15.10 -15.81 13.19
N GLN A 342 -16.39 -15.94 13.53
CA GLN A 342 -16.91 -15.54 14.85
C GLN A 342 -16.61 -16.69 15.83
N ALA A 343 -15.44 -16.63 16.48
CA ALA A 343 -14.98 -17.68 17.37
C ALA A 343 -15.84 -17.77 18.64
N THR A 344 -16.18 -16.62 19.22
CA THR A 344 -17.13 -16.45 20.33
C THR A 344 -17.98 -15.21 20.09
N ARG A 345 -18.98 -14.92 20.92
CA ARG A 345 -19.80 -13.70 20.80
C ARG A 345 -18.97 -12.39 20.78
N ARG A 346 -17.75 -12.41 21.31
CA ARG A 346 -16.87 -11.23 21.37
C ARG A 346 -15.63 -11.34 20.48
N ASN A 347 -15.22 -12.55 20.10
CA ASN A 347 -13.96 -12.75 19.38
C ASN A 347 -14.22 -13.05 17.91
N LYS A 348 -13.74 -12.17 17.04
CA LYS A 348 -13.74 -12.32 15.59
C LYS A 348 -12.29 -12.46 15.10
N ILE A 349 -12.05 -13.43 14.23
CA ILE A 349 -10.75 -13.67 13.60
C ILE A 349 -10.96 -13.63 12.09
N ALA A 350 -10.18 -12.82 11.41
CA ALA A 350 -10.10 -12.80 9.96
C ALA A 350 -8.73 -13.31 9.50
N VAL A 351 -8.73 -14.18 8.52
CA VAL A 351 -7.52 -14.67 7.84
C VAL A 351 -7.64 -14.26 6.39
N HIS A 352 -6.65 -13.54 5.89
CA HIS A 352 -6.59 -13.06 4.53
C HIS A 352 -5.34 -13.58 3.84
N TYR A 353 -5.52 -14.20 2.67
CA TYR A 353 -4.46 -14.61 1.78
C TYR A 353 -4.76 -14.08 0.38
N ASP A 354 -3.81 -13.35 -0.19
CA ASP A 354 -3.91 -12.77 -1.52
C ASP A 354 -2.60 -13.04 -2.28
N ARG A 355 -2.70 -13.56 -3.48
CA ARG A 355 -1.55 -13.89 -4.33
C ARG A 355 -1.64 -13.21 -5.67
N SER A 356 -0.65 -12.40 -5.97
CA SER A 356 -0.53 -11.70 -7.25
C SER A 356 0.71 -12.15 -8.02
N ALA A 357 0.56 -12.40 -9.32
CA ALA A 357 1.64 -12.72 -10.23
C ALA A 357 1.61 -11.78 -11.43
N LYS A 358 2.73 -11.11 -11.71
CA LYS A 358 2.88 -10.20 -12.85
C LYS A 358 3.92 -10.71 -13.82
N GLU A 359 3.62 -10.61 -15.11
CA GLU A 359 4.54 -10.81 -16.20
C GLU A 359 4.51 -9.61 -17.15
N ARG A 360 5.69 -9.12 -17.54
CA ARG A 360 5.86 -8.08 -18.55
C ARG A 360 6.99 -8.51 -19.49
N THR A 361 6.65 -8.78 -20.74
CA THR A 361 7.56 -9.50 -21.63
C THR A 361 8.68 -8.66 -22.19
N GLN A 362 8.44 -7.38 -22.44
CA GLN A 362 9.45 -6.46 -23.02
C GLN A 362 9.42 -5.14 -22.29
N ARG A 363 9.90 -5.18 -21.04
CA ARG A 363 9.99 -3.97 -20.25
C ARG A 363 11.21 -3.16 -20.68
N PRO A 364 11.03 -1.87 -21.05
CA PRO A 364 12.14 -0.96 -21.23
C PRO A 364 13.02 -0.91 -19.97
N ASN A 365 14.34 -0.93 -20.15
CA ASN A 365 15.26 -0.90 -19.03
C ASN A 365 15.40 0.54 -18.50
N ASN A 366 14.94 0.81 -17.28
CA ASN A 366 14.91 2.16 -16.69
C ASN A 366 16.27 2.62 -16.14
N TRP A 367 17.26 1.72 -16.00
CA TRP A 367 18.58 2.11 -15.44
C TRP A 367 19.51 2.73 -16.45
N ILE A 368 19.06 2.80 -17.69
CA ILE A 368 19.87 3.32 -18.77
C ILE A 368 19.03 4.36 -19.48
N THR A 369 19.60 5.53 -19.65
CA THR A 369 19.00 6.67 -20.34
C THR A 369 18.68 6.41 -21.82
N ALA A 370 19.09 5.25 -22.37
CA ALA A 370 18.76 4.81 -23.71
C ALA A 370 17.26 4.51 -23.82
N SER A 371 16.55 5.32 -24.57
CA SER A 371 15.10 5.24 -24.72
C SER A 371 14.61 4.12 -25.64
N ILE A 372 15.50 3.54 -26.46
CA ILE A 372 15.15 2.55 -27.48
C ILE A 372 16.14 1.37 -27.38
N ASN A 373 15.62 0.19 -27.09
CA ASN A 373 16.39 -1.04 -27.07
C ASN A 373 15.79 -2.00 -28.11
N GLU A 374 16.62 -2.83 -28.70
CA GLU A 374 16.09 -4.01 -29.36
C GLU A 374 15.22 -4.79 -28.38
N PRO A 375 14.10 -5.41 -28.82
CA PRO A 375 13.25 -6.20 -27.94
C PRO A 375 13.99 -7.24 -27.12
N VAL A 376 15.03 -7.86 -27.69
CA VAL A 376 15.85 -8.88 -27.05
C VAL A 376 16.75 -8.31 -25.93
N SER A 377 17.11 -7.03 -26.01
CA SER A 377 17.90 -6.33 -24.99
C SER A 377 17.05 -5.62 -23.92
N SER A 378 15.73 -5.70 -24.01
CA SER A 378 14.82 -5.33 -22.92
C SER A 378 14.86 -6.38 -21.79
N VAL A 379 14.28 -6.07 -20.63
CA VAL A 379 14.17 -7.05 -19.54
C VAL A 379 12.81 -7.74 -19.55
N TRP A 380 12.81 -9.01 -19.16
CA TRP A 380 11.61 -9.78 -18.90
C TRP A 380 11.26 -9.68 -17.40
N GLN A 381 10.27 -8.86 -17.07
CA GLN A 381 9.81 -8.79 -15.69
C GLN A 381 8.93 -9.99 -15.38
N ARG A 382 9.28 -10.71 -14.32
CA ARG A 382 8.52 -11.88 -13.87
C ARG A 382 8.45 -11.94 -12.36
N THR A 383 7.26 -11.75 -11.82
CA THR A 383 6.97 -11.91 -10.40
C THR A 383 6.12 -13.16 -10.22
N ARG A 384 6.65 -14.22 -9.61
CA ARG A 384 5.93 -15.49 -9.45
C ARG A 384 5.30 -15.68 -8.08
N ILE A 385 5.88 -15.06 -7.06
CA ILE A 385 5.55 -15.34 -5.65
C ILE A 385 5.47 -14.02 -4.89
N ASN A 386 4.43 -13.25 -5.19
CA ASN A 386 4.02 -12.14 -4.34
C ASN A 386 2.73 -12.54 -3.67
N TYR A 387 2.70 -12.48 -2.36
CA TYR A 387 1.48 -12.74 -1.61
C TYR A 387 1.36 -11.83 -0.40
N ILE A 388 0.14 -11.63 0.03
CA ILE A 388 -0.22 -11.04 1.31
C ILE A 388 -0.74 -12.17 2.18
N GLY A 389 -0.25 -12.24 3.42
CA GLY A 389 -0.80 -13.08 4.47
C GLY A 389 -1.11 -12.23 5.67
N GLU A 390 -2.35 -12.26 6.14
CA GLU A 390 -2.79 -11.51 7.31
C GLU A 390 -3.64 -12.40 8.22
N VAL A 391 -3.42 -12.24 9.52
CA VAL A 391 -4.34 -12.71 10.56
C VAL A 391 -4.67 -11.52 11.44
N LYS A 392 -5.95 -11.19 11.50
CA LYS A 392 -6.48 -10.10 12.35
C LYS A 392 -7.44 -10.68 13.37
N TRP A 393 -7.31 -10.26 14.61
CA TRP A 393 -8.21 -10.54 15.70
C TRP A 393 -8.81 -9.25 16.22
N SER A 394 -10.12 -9.24 16.48
CA SER A 394 -10.82 -8.15 17.13
C SER A 394 -11.74 -8.70 18.22
N SER A 395 -11.82 -7.97 19.34
CA SER A 395 -12.63 -8.36 20.49
C SER A 395 -13.20 -7.13 21.21
N PRO A 396 -14.50 -6.83 21.05
CA PRO A 396 -15.22 -5.90 21.93
C PRO A 396 -15.39 -6.55 23.30
N ILE A 397 -14.47 -6.26 24.22
CA ILE A 397 -14.50 -6.81 25.59
C ILE A 397 -15.70 -6.29 26.36
N SER A 398 -16.08 -5.03 26.11
CA SER A 398 -17.31 -4.40 26.62
C SER A 398 -17.83 -3.37 25.62
N ASN A 399 -18.98 -2.76 25.87
CA ASN A 399 -19.52 -1.67 25.02
C ASN A 399 -18.61 -0.42 24.97
N ARG A 400 -17.58 -0.36 25.83
CA ARG A 400 -16.62 0.74 25.92
C ARG A 400 -15.19 0.34 25.58
N LEU A 401 -14.89 -0.96 25.51
CA LEU A 401 -13.53 -1.45 25.36
C LEU A 401 -13.42 -2.42 24.18
N LEU A 402 -12.66 -2.03 23.16
CA LEU A 402 -12.29 -2.86 22.01
C LEU A 402 -10.79 -3.13 22.01
N THR A 403 -10.40 -4.35 21.68
CA THR A 403 -9.01 -4.75 21.47
C THR A 403 -8.84 -5.33 20.08
N GLU A 404 -7.73 -5.01 19.45
CA GLU A 404 -7.37 -5.55 18.14
C GLU A 404 -5.90 -5.95 18.11
N ALA A 405 -5.61 -6.99 17.34
CA ALA A 405 -4.25 -7.37 17.01
C ALA A 405 -4.21 -7.92 15.59
N ALA A 406 -3.09 -7.69 14.91
CA ALA A 406 -2.85 -8.21 13.57
C ALA A 406 -1.39 -8.62 13.38
N VAL A 407 -1.22 -9.67 12.60
CA VAL A 407 0.08 -10.09 12.05
C VAL A 407 -0.05 -10.12 10.55
N PHE A 408 0.89 -9.48 9.88
CA PHE A 408 0.90 -9.34 8.44
C PHE A 408 2.26 -9.71 7.87
N THR A 409 2.28 -10.35 6.71
CA THR A 409 3.50 -10.60 5.94
C THR A 409 3.29 -10.35 4.46
N MET A 410 4.29 -9.80 3.81
CA MET A 410 4.30 -9.56 2.37
C MET A 410 5.70 -9.84 1.79
N PRO A 411 5.97 -11.08 1.38
CA PRO A 411 7.13 -11.35 0.55
C PRO A 411 6.88 -10.85 -0.88
N VAL A 412 7.82 -10.07 -1.39
CA VAL A 412 7.80 -9.52 -2.74
C VAL A 412 9.01 -10.01 -3.51
N ASN A 413 8.79 -10.52 -4.71
CA ASN A 413 9.84 -10.79 -5.68
C ASN A 413 9.55 -9.95 -6.93
N TYR A 414 10.54 -9.21 -7.38
CA TYR A 414 10.44 -8.31 -8.51
C TYR A 414 11.64 -8.52 -9.42
N ASN A 415 11.58 -9.59 -10.22
CA ASN A 415 12.71 -10.02 -11.02
C ASN A 415 12.65 -9.39 -12.42
N LEU A 416 13.77 -8.84 -12.85
CA LEU A 416 14.00 -8.27 -14.16
C LEU A 416 15.06 -9.12 -14.84
N LEU A 417 14.63 -10.11 -15.58
CA LEU A 417 15.46 -11.18 -16.12
C LEU A 417 15.89 -10.86 -17.56
N PHE A 418 16.94 -11.52 -18.04
CA PHE A 418 17.26 -11.53 -19.46
C PHE A 418 16.11 -12.13 -20.26
N GLN A 419 15.91 -11.64 -21.49
CA GLN A 419 14.93 -12.22 -22.40
C GLN A 419 15.26 -13.69 -22.66
N PRO A 420 14.24 -14.59 -22.61
CA PRO A 420 14.45 -16.00 -22.93
C PRO A 420 14.91 -16.25 -24.37
N SER A 421 14.61 -15.30 -25.27
CA SER A 421 15.02 -15.35 -26.69
C SER A 421 16.42 -14.84 -26.95
N ALA A 422 17.10 -14.26 -25.95
CA ALA A 422 18.49 -13.79 -26.10
C ALA A 422 19.44 -14.98 -26.20
N ASP A 423 20.34 -14.93 -27.19
CA ASP A 423 21.40 -15.93 -27.34
C ASP A 423 22.17 -16.09 -26.00
N PRO A 424 22.35 -17.32 -25.52
CA PRO A 424 23.11 -17.56 -24.27
C PRO A 424 24.54 -16.95 -24.28
N GLY A 425 25.17 -16.86 -25.43
CA GLY A 425 26.48 -16.26 -25.61
C GLY A 425 26.48 -14.76 -25.91
N ALA A 426 25.31 -14.12 -26.04
CA ALA A 426 25.24 -12.69 -26.37
C ALA A 426 25.84 -11.82 -25.27
N ILE A 427 26.60 -10.82 -25.67
CA ILE A 427 27.11 -9.74 -24.80
C ILE A 427 26.22 -8.49 -25.02
N ALA A 428 25.95 -7.77 -23.95
CA ALA A 428 25.23 -6.50 -24.03
C ALA A 428 26.11 -5.46 -24.73
N THR A 429 25.66 -4.90 -25.83
CA THR A 429 26.38 -3.89 -26.61
C THR A 429 25.58 -2.60 -26.66
N PHE A 430 26.18 -1.50 -26.23
CA PHE A 430 25.60 -0.16 -26.28
C PHE A 430 26.22 0.67 -27.38
N ASP A 431 25.43 1.07 -28.37
CA ASP A 431 25.86 2.04 -29.37
C ASP A 431 25.60 3.46 -28.84
N GLN A 432 26.68 4.17 -28.57
CA GLN A 432 26.65 5.50 -27.94
C GLN A 432 26.04 6.58 -28.85
N ILE A 433 26.15 6.47 -30.15
CA ILE A 433 25.58 7.41 -31.12
C ILE A 433 24.08 7.15 -31.29
N LYS A 434 23.70 5.89 -31.45
CA LYS A 434 22.30 5.50 -31.64
C LYS A 434 21.52 5.47 -30.33
N SER A 435 22.21 5.48 -29.18
CA SER A 435 21.63 5.32 -27.84
C SER A 435 20.78 4.05 -27.70
N VAL A 436 21.26 2.92 -28.25
CA VAL A 436 20.53 1.65 -28.31
C VAL A 436 21.39 0.53 -27.71
N PHE A 437 20.74 -0.35 -26.91
CA PHE A 437 21.30 -1.63 -26.51
C PHE A 437 20.89 -2.72 -27.49
N THR A 438 21.84 -3.57 -27.83
CA THR A 438 21.66 -4.77 -28.68
C THR A 438 22.20 -6.01 -28.00
N GLY A 439 21.84 -7.19 -28.50
CA GLY A 439 22.29 -8.48 -28.03
C GLY A 439 21.55 -9.02 -26.82
N VAL A 440 21.73 -8.42 -25.66
CA VAL A 440 21.06 -8.79 -24.41
C VAL A 440 20.94 -7.57 -23.50
N SER A 441 20.08 -7.60 -22.50
CA SER A 441 20.08 -6.57 -21.44
C SER A 441 21.44 -6.48 -20.75
N PRO A 442 21.96 -5.30 -20.47
CA PRO A 442 23.26 -5.16 -19.81
C PRO A 442 23.30 -5.78 -18.42
N ARG A 443 22.15 -6.02 -17.81
CA ARG A 443 22.03 -6.56 -16.46
C ARG A 443 20.67 -7.22 -16.27
N GLN A 444 20.62 -8.27 -15.49
CA GLN A 444 19.39 -8.73 -14.84
C GLN A 444 19.43 -8.42 -13.34
N ASP A 445 18.26 -8.20 -12.76
CA ASP A 445 18.11 -7.91 -11.35
C ASP A 445 17.12 -8.89 -10.73
N ILE A 446 17.53 -9.53 -9.66
CA ILE A 446 16.71 -10.42 -8.84
C ILE A 446 16.42 -9.67 -7.55
N ASN A 447 15.20 -9.15 -7.44
CA ASN A 447 14.76 -8.34 -6.31
C ASN A 447 13.89 -9.16 -5.38
N THR A 448 14.26 -9.20 -4.11
CA THR A 448 13.52 -9.90 -3.06
C THR A 448 13.36 -9.00 -1.85
N ALA A 449 12.14 -8.84 -1.38
CA ALA A 449 11.86 -8.19 -0.11
C ALA A 449 11.01 -9.10 0.78
N ARG A 450 11.25 -9.04 2.07
CA ARG A 450 10.47 -9.72 3.09
C ARG A 450 10.10 -8.74 4.17
N MET A 451 8.84 -8.73 4.56
CA MET A 451 8.36 -7.85 5.61
C MET A 451 7.35 -8.57 6.49
N TYR A 452 7.47 -8.33 7.77
CA TYR A 452 6.50 -8.69 8.78
C TYR A 452 6.05 -7.44 9.52
N THR A 453 4.75 -7.27 9.67
CA THR A 453 4.15 -6.21 10.47
C THR A 453 3.34 -6.84 11.60
N TYR A 454 3.56 -6.35 12.80
CA TYR A 454 2.81 -6.68 14.00
C TYR A 454 2.13 -5.40 14.46
N ALA A 455 0.84 -5.45 14.65
CA ALA A 455 0.06 -4.31 15.12
C ALA A 455 -0.85 -4.74 16.26
N GLY A 456 -1.04 -3.86 17.21
CA GLY A 456 -1.99 -4.06 18.28
C GLY A 456 -2.49 -2.74 18.79
N SER A 457 -3.76 -2.69 19.16
CA SER A 457 -4.38 -1.50 19.73
C SER A 457 -5.43 -1.86 20.74
N VAL A 458 -5.63 -0.93 21.62
CA VAL A 458 -6.69 -0.96 22.63
C VAL A 458 -7.46 0.34 22.54
N SER A 459 -8.76 0.22 22.62
CA SER A 459 -9.73 1.26 22.37
C SER A 459 -10.69 1.41 23.56
N TYR A 460 -10.82 2.61 24.19
CA TYR A 460 -11.74 2.88 25.31
C TYR A 460 -12.54 4.14 25.11
N VAL A 461 -13.85 4.00 25.10
CA VAL A 461 -14.79 5.10 24.93
C VAL A 461 -15.53 5.37 26.22
N THR A 462 -15.56 6.64 26.64
CA THR A 462 -16.29 7.08 27.81
C THR A 462 -16.80 8.50 27.63
N GLY A 463 -18.10 8.70 27.74
CA GLY A 463 -18.72 10.03 27.68
C GLY A 463 -18.16 10.91 26.55
N ALA A 464 -17.32 11.87 26.94
CA ALA A 464 -16.71 12.84 26.05
C ALA A 464 -15.39 12.38 25.40
N HIS A 465 -14.80 11.27 25.84
CA HIS A 465 -13.47 10.82 25.40
C HIS A 465 -13.55 9.54 24.56
N ASN A 466 -12.72 9.50 23.50
CA ASN A 466 -12.46 8.33 22.69
C ASN A 466 -10.92 8.15 22.59
N LEU A 467 -10.39 7.42 23.55
CA LEU A 467 -8.96 7.20 23.73
C LEU A 467 -8.45 6.01 22.89
N LYS A 468 -7.30 6.08 22.25
CA LYS A 468 -6.60 4.98 21.57
C LYS A 468 -5.13 4.93 21.94
N ALA A 469 -4.65 3.74 22.32
CA ALA A 469 -3.23 3.45 22.42
C ALA A 469 -2.89 2.20 21.61
N GLY A 470 -1.72 2.16 21.03
CA GLY A 470 -1.31 1.01 20.25
C GLY A 470 0.16 1.02 19.87
N PHE A 471 0.52 -0.06 19.22
CA PHE A 471 1.86 -0.21 18.64
C PHE A 471 1.77 -0.76 17.22
N GLN A 472 2.81 -0.49 16.46
CA GLN A 472 3.08 -1.10 15.17
C GLN A 472 4.57 -1.39 15.07
N ALA A 473 4.93 -2.64 14.85
CA ALA A 473 6.31 -3.05 14.67
C ALA A 473 6.46 -3.68 13.29
N ARG A 474 7.41 -3.17 12.50
CA ARG A 474 7.73 -3.65 11.15
C ARG A 474 9.17 -4.09 11.12
N THR A 475 9.42 -5.29 10.60
CA THR A 475 10.80 -5.80 10.44
C THR A 475 10.92 -6.53 9.12
N GLY A 476 12.10 -6.45 8.51
CA GLY A 476 12.33 -7.12 7.24
C GLY A 476 13.63 -6.71 6.57
N TYR A 477 13.77 -7.12 5.31
CA TYR A 477 14.90 -6.78 4.48
C TYR A 477 14.47 -6.53 3.04
N SER A 478 15.33 -5.83 2.30
CA SER A 478 15.31 -5.72 0.85
C SER A 478 16.64 -6.20 0.30
N GLU A 479 16.62 -6.99 -0.75
CA GLU A 479 17.82 -7.52 -1.42
C GLU A 479 17.67 -7.39 -2.92
N GLU A 480 18.70 -6.85 -3.56
CA GLU A 480 18.87 -6.85 -5.00
C GLU A 480 20.16 -7.59 -5.36
N LEU A 481 20.06 -8.56 -6.25
CA LEU A 481 21.18 -9.27 -6.81
C LEU A 481 21.28 -8.94 -8.30
N PHE A 482 22.47 -8.52 -8.73
CA PHE A 482 22.78 -8.11 -10.10
C PHE A 482 23.67 -9.13 -10.78
N GLU A 483 23.32 -9.47 -12.02
CA GLU A 483 24.12 -10.33 -12.88
C GLU A 483 24.24 -9.70 -14.28
N THR A 484 25.44 -9.72 -14.84
CA THR A 484 25.75 -9.29 -16.20
C THR A 484 26.30 -10.49 -16.96
N ARG A 485 25.83 -10.76 -18.16
CA ARG A 485 26.33 -11.90 -18.95
C ARG A 485 27.81 -11.73 -19.27
N GLY A 486 28.62 -12.74 -18.93
CA GLY A 486 30.05 -12.72 -19.07
C GLY A 486 30.75 -11.65 -18.22
N ASP A 487 30.03 -10.98 -17.33
CA ASP A 487 30.51 -9.86 -16.52
C ASP A 487 31.11 -8.72 -17.35
N ILE A 488 30.57 -8.49 -18.57
CA ILE A 488 31.08 -7.51 -19.54
C ILE A 488 29.94 -6.82 -20.27
N VAL A 489 30.11 -5.51 -20.53
CA VAL A 489 29.22 -4.70 -21.39
C VAL A 489 30.10 -3.99 -22.42
N GLN A 490 29.80 -4.15 -23.70
CA GLN A 490 30.49 -3.51 -24.81
C GLN A 490 29.93 -2.13 -25.13
N TYR A 491 30.81 -1.21 -25.53
CA TYR A 491 30.47 0.12 -25.98
C TYR A 491 31.03 0.35 -27.36
N VAL A 492 30.19 0.72 -28.30
CA VAL A 492 30.53 1.05 -29.68
C VAL A 492 30.07 2.46 -30.04
N SER A 493 30.65 3.06 -31.05
CA SER A 493 30.21 4.33 -31.62
C SER A 493 29.87 4.12 -33.08
N ASN A 494 28.59 4.11 -33.41
CA ASN A 494 28.07 3.76 -34.73
C ASN A 494 28.65 2.43 -35.26
N GLY A 495 28.64 1.41 -34.39
CA GLY A 495 29.17 0.08 -34.71
C GLY A 495 30.68 -0.07 -34.59
N VAL A 496 31.45 0.99 -34.35
CA VAL A 496 32.91 0.91 -34.18
C VAL A 496 33.25 0.68 -32.70
N PRO A 497 34.02 -0.37 -32.36
CA PRO A 497 34.49 -0.68 -31.02
C PRO A 497 35.15 0.51 -30.31
N GLN A 498 34.84 0.76 -29.07
CA GLN A 498 35.39 1.85 -28.26
C GLN A 498 35.95 1.33 -26.93
N SER A 499 35.11 0.73 -26.12
CA SER A 499 35.48 0.27 -24.79
C SER A 499 34.60 -0.87 -24.32
N VAL A 500 35.02 -1.51 -23.25
CA VAL A 500 34.21 -2.44 -22.47
C VAL A 500 34.14 -2.00 -21.03
N ARG A 501 33.04 -2.32 -20.38
CA ARG A 501 32.95 -2.32 -18.92
C ARG A 501 33.02 -3.74 -18.40
N LEU A 502 34.03 -4.02 -17.59
CA LEU A 502 34.18 -5.25 -16.83
C LEU A 502 33.50 -5.04 -15.50
N VAL A 503 32.52 -5.88 -15.18
CA VAL A 503 31.62 -5.67 -14.05
C VAL A 503 31.94 -6.65 -12.93
N ASN A 504 31.82 -6.23 -11.69
CA ASN A 504 32.06 -7.06 -10.50
C ASN A 504 30.91 -8.02 -10.15
N THR A 505 30.09 -8.40 -11.13
CA THR A 505 28.97 -9.34 -10.90
C THR A 505 29.47 -10.78 -10.63
N PRO A 506 28.73 -11.58 -9.83
CA PRO A 506 27.52 -11.26 -9.09
C PRO A 506 27.75 -10.17 -8.04
N SER A 507 26.85 -9.19 -8.00
CA SER A 507 26.91 -8.04 -7.09
C SER A 507 25.50 -7.65 -6.65
N GLY A 508 25.31 -6.50 -6.04
CA GLY A 508 24.03 -6.01 -5.61
C GLY A 508 24.07 -5.49 -4.18
N HIS A 509 22.99 -5.54 -3.45
CA HIS A 509 22.95 -5.06 -2.08
C HIS A 509 21.81 -5.73 -1.30
N LYS A 510 21.97 -5.78 0.03
CA LYS A 510 20.96 -6.25 0.96
C LYS A 510 20.99 -5.40 2.21
N GLU A 511 19.86 -4.86 2.56
CA GLU A 511 19.66 -4.03 3.76
C GLU A 511 18.50 -4.58 4.55
N SER A 512 18.57 -4.41 5.86
CA SER A 512 17.52 -4.81 6.80
C SER A 512 17.14 -3.67 7.72
N GLY A 513 15.95 -3.74 8.29
CA GLY A 513 15.51 -2.75 9.25
C GLY A 513 14.40 -3.24 10.16
N THR A 514 14.27 -2.53 11.28
CA THR A 514 13.17 -2.70 12.23
C THR A 514 12.68 -1.33 12.65
N ASN A 515 11.39 -1.08 12.42
CA ASN A 515 10.70 0.14 12.86
C ASN A 515 9.64 -0.25 13.89
N VAL A 516 9.70 0.36 15.08
CA VAL A 516 8.72 0.19 16.15
C VAL A 516 8.11 1.55 16.45
N GLY A 517 6.80 1.66 16.26
CA GLY A 517 6.00 2.83 16.60
C GLY A 517 5.07 2.54 17.77
N LEU A 518 5.06 3.41 18.77
CA LEU A 518 4.11 3.42 19.87
C LEU A 518 3.31 4.71 19.80
N TYR A 519 2.01 4.65 20.04
CA TYR A 519 1.18 5.86 19.97
C TYR A 519 0.07 5.86 21.03
N VAL A 520 -0.33 7.08 21.38
CA VAL A 520 -1.53 7.36 22.17
C VAL A 520 -2.21 8.58 21.59
N GLN A 521 -3.54 8.55 21.52
CA GLN A 521 -4.36 9.64 21.02
C GLN A 521 -5.72 9.65 21.73
N ASP A 522 -6.37 10.82 21.73
CA ASP A 522 -7.73 10.99 22.21
C ASP A 522 -8.56 11.78 21.20
N SER A 523 -9.85 11.58 21.21
CA SER A 523 -10.84 12.46 20.60
C SER A 523 -11.79 12.92 21.70
N TRP A 524 -11.54 14.13 22.20
CA TRP A 524 -12.25 14.70 23.33
C TRP A 524 -13.28 15.73 22.85
N THR A 525 -14.55 15.38 23.02
CA THR A 525 -15.69 16.21 22.60
C THR A 525 -16.31 16.94 23.78
N PHE A 526 -16.43 18.26 23.69
CA PHE A 526 -17.12 19.12 24.64
C PHE A 526 -18.05 20.09 23.90
N GLY A 527 -19.34 19.92 24.09
CA GLY A 527 -20.35 20.66 23.32
C GLY A 527 -20.23 20.40 21.83
N SER A 528 -20.08 21.46 21.04
CA SER A 528 -19.90 21.41 19.58
C SER A 528 -18.43 21.33 19.14
N VAL A 529 -17.48 21.29 20.06
CA VAL A 529 -16.05 21.24 19.75
C VAL A 529 -15.46 19.88 20.10
N THR A 530 -14.66 19.35 19.20
CA THR A 530 -13.84 18.15 19.43
C THR A 530 -12.36 18.49 19.22
N ILE A 531 -11.51 18.13 20.18
CA ILE A 531 -10.05 18.20 20.05
C ILE A 531 -9.48 16.79 19.93
N ASN A 532 -8.45 16.65 19.10
CA ASN A 532 -7.80 15.38 18.80
C ASN A 532 -6.29 15.45 19.12
N PRO A 533 -5.90 15.44 20.40
CA PRO A 533 -4.49 15.38 20.78
C PRO A 533 -3.94 13.97 20.61
N GLY A 534 -2.65 13.87 20.26
CA GLY A 534 -1.97 12.59 20.17
C GLY A 534 -0.46 12.74 20.17
N VAL A 535 0.23 11.64 20.44
CA VAL A 535 1.68 11.56 20.36
C VAL A 535 2.09 10.19 19.84
N ARG A 536 3.10 10.17 18.98
CA ARG A 536 3.73 8.96 18.47
C ARG A 536 5.22 8.98 18.75
N PHE A 537 5.73 7.88 19.30
CA PHE A 537 7.16 7.59 19.40
C PHE A 537 7.51 6.56 18.33
N GLU A 538 8.61 6.75 17.62
CA GLU A 538 9.16 5.76 16.70
C GLU A 538 10.65 5.52 16.95
N ARG A 539 11.02 4.25 16.91
CA ARG A 539 12.41 3.80 16.81
C ARG A 539 12.60 3.05 15.50
N PHE A 540 13.51 3.55 14.65
CA PHE A 540 13.85 2.91 13.39
C PHE A 540 15.35 2.63 13.34
N VAL A 541 15.68 1.34 13.23
CA VAL A 541 17.06 0.83 13.15
C VAL A 541 17.26 0.20 11.78
N MET A 542 18.39 0.51 11.12
CA MET A 542 18.78 -0.03 9.82
C MET A 542 20.19 -0.61 9.89
N SER A 543 20.38 -1.75 9.20
CA SER A 543 21.63 -2.53 9.19
C SER A 543 21.88 -3.13 7.83
N ILE A 544 23.12 -3.46 7.56
CA ILE A 544 23.56 -4.28 6.43
C ILE A 544 23.90 -5.67 7.02
N PRO A 545 23.11 -6.72 6.74
CA PRO A 545 23.40 -8.07 7.23
C PRO A 545 24.65 -8.66 6.56
N GLU A 546 25.19 -9.73 7.11
CA GLU A 546 26.24 -10.51 6.44
C GLU A 546 25.75 -10.96 5.05
N GLN A 547 26.63 -10.85 4.05
CA GLN A 547 26.32 -11.11 2.66
C GLN A 547 27.46 -11.88 2.00
N SER A 548 27.12 -12.84 1.12
CA SER A 548 28.08 -13.56 0.32
C SER A 548 27.65 -13.60 -1.14
N VAL A 549 28.61 -13.53 -2.05
CA VAL A 549 28.41 -13.71 -3.50
C VAL A 549 29.47 -14.66 -4.06
N GLY A 550 29.08 -15.43 -5.08
CA GLY A 550 30.00 -16.31 -5.80
C GLY A 550 31.10 -15.56 -6.53
N ALA A 551 32.03 -16.29 -7.11
CA ALA A 551 33.03 -15.73 -8.03
C ALA A 551 32.35 -15.29 -9.33
N GLY A 552 32.79 -14.16 -9.89
CA GLY A 552 32.51 -13.72 -11.24
C GLY A 552 33.75 -13.90 -12.12
N THR A 553 33.68 -13.52 -13.39
CA THR A 553 34.77 -13.60 -14.34
C THR A 553 35.99 -12.79 -13.88
N TRP A 554 35.74 -11.62 -13.31
CA TRP A 554 36.77 -10.63 -12.95
C TRP A 554 37.05 -10.52 -11.45
N VAL A 555 36.26 -11.20 -10.63
CA VAL A 555 36.31 -11.09 -9.16
C VAL A 555 36.19 -12.46 -8.51
N PRO A 556 36.91 -12.74 -7.40
CA PRO A 556 36.73 -13.96 -6.62
C PRO A 556 35.39 -13.96 -5.88
N ALA A 557 35.03 -15.10 -5.28
CA ALA A 557 33.96 -15.17 -4.30
C ALA A 557 34.26 -14.25 -3.11
N ARG A 558 33.23 -13.54 -2.63
CA ARG A 558 33.38 -12.50 -1.60
C ARG A 558 32.35 -12.66 -0.49
N THR A 559 32.78 -12.44 0.74
CA THR A 559 31.92 -12.36 1.92
C THR A 559 32.14 -11.02 2.61
N PHE A 560 31.06 -10.39 2.99
CA PHE A 560 31.03 -9.06 3.62
C PHE A 560 30.41 -9.19 4.99
N ALA A 561 31.09 -8.70 6.02
CA ALA A 561 30.64 -8.78 7.39
C ALA A 561 29.39 -7.91 7.64
N GLU A 562 28.61 -8.30 8.62
CA GLU A 562 27.44 -7.54 9.09
C GLU A 562 27.87 -6.18 9.63
N GLN A 563 27.10 -5.13 9.29
CA GLN A 563 27.21 -3.78 9.85
C GLN A 563 25.90 -3.47 10.57
N LYS A 564 25.94 -3.43 11.91
CA LYS A 564 24.74 -3.24 12.75
C LYS A 564 24.48 -1.78 13.04
N ASP A 565 23.20 -1.45 13.19
CA ASP A 565 22.69 -0.20 13.77
C ASP A 565 23.31 1.06 13.12
N ILE A 566 23.54 1.00 11.79
CA ILE A 566 24.13 2.11 11.02
C ILE A 566 23.29 3.38 11.17
N VAL A 567 21.96 3.22 11.14
CA VAL A 567 21.00 4.27 11.44
C VAL A 567 20.14 3.81 12.62
N ASN A 568 20.01 4.66 13.64
CA ASN A 568 19.18 4.40 14.81
C ASN A 568 18.44 5.69 15.19
N TRP A 569 17.27 5.88 14.58
CA TRP A 569 16.44 7.04 14.83
C TRP A 569 15.47 6.78 15.97
N ASN A 570 15.38 7.74 16.89
CA ASN A 570 14.35 7.81 17.91
C ASN A 570 13.65 9.15 17.77
N THR A 571 12.36 9.13 17.47
CA THR A 571 11.59 10.34 17.17
C THR A 571 10.31 10.39 17.99
N VAL A 572 9.89 11.61 18.35
CA VAL A 572 8.61 11.90 18.98
C VAL A 572 7.84 12.86 18.09
N SER A 573 6.63 12.50 17.74
CA SER A 573 5.81 13.23 16.78
C SER A 573 4.47 13.58 17.41
N PRO A 574 4.31 14.84 17.92
CA PRO A 574 3.04 15.32 18.46
C PRO A 574 2.05 15.55 17.33
N ARG A 575 0.78 15.32 17.64
CA ARG A 575 -0.40 15.51 16.78
C ARG A 575 -1.42 16.34 17.52
N PHE A 576 -2.02 17.29 16.84
CA PHE A 576 -3.14 18.06 17.37
C PHE A 576 -4.11 18.41 16.27
N GLY A 577 -5.37 18.10 16.48
CA GLY A 577 -6.47 18.45 15.60
C GLY A 577 -7.62 19.07 16.40
N ILE A 578 -8.43 19.87 15.71
CA ILE A 578 -9.67 20.45 16.22
C ILE A 578 -10.74 20.35 15.15
N SER A 579 -11.96 20.03 15.56
CA SER A 579 -13.15 20.09 14.74
C SER A 579 -14.24 20.84 15.52
N TRP A 580 -14.87 21.83 14.89
CA TRP A 580 -15.95 22.61 15.49
C TRP A 580 -17.20 22.51 14.62
N ASP A 581 -18.25 21.92 15.17
CA ASP A 581 -19.59 21.96 14.60
C ASP A 581 -20.19 23.34 14.87
N VAL A 582 -20.11 24.22 13.86
CA VAL A 582 -20.37 25.66 14.01
C VAL A 582 -21.77 25.95 14.52
N PHE A 583 -22.75 25.21 14.05
CA PHE A 583 -24.16 25.40 14.38
C PHE A 583 -24.73 24.32 15.32
N GLY A 584 -23.96 23.27 15.60
CA GLY A 584 -24.38 22.15 16.42
C GLY A 584 -25.40 21.21 15.76
N ASP A 585 -25.58 21.34 14.44
CA ASP A 585 -26.53 20.54 13.64
C ASP A 585 -25.86 19.43 12.82
N GLY A 586 -24.51 19.28 12.91
CA GLY A 586 -23.75 18.27 12.20
C GLY A 586 -23.59 18.51 10.71
N ARG A 587 -23.92 19.70 10.20
CA ARG A 587 -23.88 20.04 8.77
C ARG A 587 -22.70 20.91 8.37
N THR A 588 -22.17 21.68 9.30
CA THR A 588 -21.08 22.63 9.04
C THR A 588 -19.98 22.45 10.06
N ALA A 589 -18.83 21.93 9.64
CA ALA A 589 -17.65 21.78 10.49
C ALA A 589 -16.50 22.67 10.03
N LEU A 590 -15.88 23.37 10.97
CA LEU A 590 -14.58 24.03 10.79
C LEU A 590 -13.51 23.13 11.40
N LYS A 591 -12.52 22.74 10.57
CA LYS A 591 -11.46 21.82 10.98
C LYS A 591 -10.09 22.48 10.86
N GLY A 592 -9.21 22.17 11.78
CA GLY A 592 -7.82 22.62 11.76
C GLY A 592 -6.91 21.65 12.52
N GLY A 593 -5.61 21.78 12.29
CA GLY A 593 -4.64 20.95 13.02
C GLY A 593 -3.21 21.38 12.78
N ILE A 594 -2.36 21.00 13.71
CA ILE A 594 -0.90 21.11 13.61
C ILE A 594 -0.27 19.80 14.07
N SER A 595 0.58 19.23 13.25
CA SER A 595 1.12 17.90 13.51
C SER A 595 2.52 17.77 12.93
N ARG A 596 3.42 17.13 13.68
CA ARG A 596 4.71 16.71 13.17
C ARG A 596 4.61 15.32 12.56
N TYR A 597 5.12 15.14 11.34
CA TYR A 597 5.22 13.86 10.66
C TYR A 597 6.66 13.57 10.30
N ASP A 598 7.16 12.42 10.68
CA ASP A 598 8.45 11.94 10.22
C ASP A 598 8.30 11.35 8.81
N ARG A 599 9.33 11.51 7.96
CA ARG A 599 9.33 10.95 6.62
C ARG A 599 9.36 9.41 6.66
N LEU A 600 8.62 8.77 5.77
CA LEU A 600 8.77 7.33 5.53
C LEU A 600 10.11 7.07 4.84
N ALA A 601 10.96 6.32 5.50
CA ALA A 601 12.29 5.97 5.02
C ALA A 601 12.37 4.49 4.64
N GLY A 602 13.08 4.20 3.55
CA GLY A 602 13.45 2.84 3.18
C GLY A 602 14.80 2.45 3.77
N VAL A 603 15.04 1.16 3.92
CA VAL A 603 16.35 0.64 4.38
C VAL A 603 17.49 0.91 3.40
N THR A 604 17.18 1.26 2.16
CA THR A 604 18.16 1.65 1.13
C THR A 604 18.95 2.93 1.46
N ILE A 605 18.58 3.68 2.50
CA ILE A 605 19.41 4.79 3.00
C ILE A 605 20.83 4.33 3.34
N VAL A 606 21.01 3.11 3.83
CA VAL A 606 22.34 2.57 4.17
C VAL A 606 23.03 1.86 3.00
N GLN A 607 22.36 1.72 1.84
CA GLN A 607 22.92 1.12 0.62
C GLN A 607 24.28 1.70 0.18
N PRO A 608 24.54 3.03 0.28
CA PRO A 608 25.85 3.56 -0.11
C PRO A 608 27.04 2.95 0.66
N LEU A 609 26.82 2.36 1.82
CA LEU A 609 27.85 1.66 2.61
C LEU A 609 27.98 0.17 2.23
N ASN A 610 27.13 -0.35 1.35
CA ASN A 610 27.12 -1.77 1.02
C ASN A 610 28.29 -2.14 0.13
N GLN A 611 29.21 -2.95 0.65
CA GLN A 611 30.42 -3.39 -0.05
C GLN A 611 30.12 -4.36 -1.21
N ARG A 612 28.89 -4.89 -1.31
CA ARG A 612 28.43 -5.74 -2.40
C ARG A 612 27.93 -4.95 -3.62
N ASN A 613 27.83 -3.62 -3.54
CA ASN A 613 27.35 -2.78 -4.62
C ASN A 613 28.06 -3.05 -5.95
N ILE A 614 27.34 -2.77 -7.05
CA ILE A 614 27.90 -2.90 -8.40
C ILE A 614 29.02 -1.88 -8.63
N SER A 615 30.06 -2.32 -9.30
CA SER A 615 31.17 -1.48 -9.75
C SER A 615 31.78 -2.05 -11.03
N PHE A 616 32.56 -1.25 -11.73
CA PHE A 616 33.15 -1.67 -13.01
C PHE A 616 34.47 -0.98 -13.33
N LEU A 617 35.29 -1.67 -14.14
CA LEU A 617 36.41 -1.09 -14.87
C LEU A 617 35.94 -0.74 -16.29
N THR A 618 36.37 0.40 -16.80
CA THR A 618 36.19 0.76 -18.20
C THR A 618 37.56 0.63 -18.90
N CYS A 619 37.63 -0.24 -19.88
CA CYS A 619 38.84 -0.57 -20.59
C CYS A 619 38.69 -0.29 -22.09
N PRO A 620 39.72 0.23 -22.80
CA PRO A 620 39.70 0.27 -24.26
C PRO A 620 39.63 -1.14 -24.84
N TRP A 621 38.86 -1.28 -25.93
CA TRP A 621 38.66 -2.53 -26.64
C TRP A 621 39.01 -2.36 -28.12
N ARG A 622 39.79 -3.28 -28.68
CA ARG A 622 40.19 -3.34 -30.08
C ARG A 622 39.78 -4.68 -30.66
N ASP A 623 38.76 -4.67 -31.48
CA ASP A 623 38.26 -5.84 -32.18
C ASP A 623 39.23 -6.22 -33.29
N ALA A 624 40.15 -7.13 -33.00
CA ALA A 624 41.23 -7.50 -33.91
C ALA A 624 40.79 -8.49 -34.99
N ASN A 625 39.76 -9.28 -34.71
CA ASN A 625 39.25 -10.31 -35.62
C ASN A 625 37.98 -9.84 -36.38
N ASN A 626 37.47 -8.64 -36.10
CA ASN A 626 36.27 -8.02 -36.69
C ASN A 626 34.97 -8.81 -36.46
N ASP A 627 34.84 -9.50 -35.33
CA ASP A 627 33.63 -10.22 -34.98
C ASP A 627 32.64 -9.41 -34.12
N LEU A 628 33.01 -8.19 -33.74
CA LEU A 628 32.27 -7.27 -32.89
C LEU A 628 31.95 -7.86 -31.49
N ARG A 629 32.83 -8.76 -31.03
CA ARG A 629 32.70 -9.42 -29.73
C ARG A 629 34.01 -9.32 -28.97
N ALA A 630 34.01 -8.66 -27.82
CA ALA A 630 35.21 -8.48 -27.02
C ALA A 630 35.74 -9.81 -26.45
N GLN A 631 36.96 -10.15 -26.74
CA GLN A 631 37.73 -11.21 -26.14
C GLN A 631 38.79 -10.66 -25.18
N ASN A 632 39.32 -11.52 -24.29
CA ASN A 632 40.23 -11.09 -23.23
C ASN A 632 41.53 -10.49 -23.76
N ASP A 633 42.03 -10.98 -24.88
CA ASP A 633 43.25 -10.53 -25.56
C ASP A 633 43.07 -9.21 -26.35
N GLU A 634 41.82 -8.82 -26.61
CA GLU A 634 41.47 -7.58 -27.28
C GLU A 634 41.22 -6.42 -26.30
N ILE A 635 41.16 -6.71 -25.01
CA ILE A 635 40.94 -5.72 -23.94
C ILE A 635 42.28 -5.17 -23.47
N VAL A 636 42.45 -3.86 -23.58
CA VAL A 636 43.73 -3.21 -23.17
C VAL A 636 43.72 -2.98 -21.66
N MET A 637 43.97 -4.05 -20.89
CA MET A 637 43.87 -4.05 -19.42
C MET A 637 44.71 -2.97 -18.73
N ALA A 638 45.89 -2.64 -19.29
CA ALA A 638 46.80 -1.62 -18.74
C ALA A 638 46.26 -0.19 -18.81
N GLN A 639 45.22 0.04 -19.60
CA GLN A 639 44.57 1.36 -19.78
C GLN A 639 43.16 1.45 -19.14
N CYS A 640 42.80 0.46 -18.32
CA CYS A 640 41.54 0.47 -17.66
C CYS A 640 41.45 1.58 -16.58
N THR A 641 40.27 2.17 -16.45
CA THR A 641 39.94 3.17 -15.44
C THR A 641 38.75 2.70 -14.59
N GLY A 642 38.67 3.18 -13.37
CA GLY A 642 37.61 2.76 -12.43
C GLY A 642 38.09 1.69 -11.44
N SER A 643 37.15 0.91 -10.87
CA SER A 643 37.47 -0.13 -9.89
C SER A 643 36.42 -1.23 -9.91
N LEU A 644 36.83 -2.48 -9.73
CA LEU A 644 35.91 -3.61 -9.43
C LEU A 644 35.49 -3.67 -7.95
N GLN A 645 36.08 -2.82 -7.11
CA GLN A 645 35.62 -2.62 -5.75
C GLN A 645 34.71 -1.39 -5.71
N PRO A 646 33.51 -1.49 -5.12
CA PRO A 646 32.59 -0.37 -5.01
C PRO A 646 33.23 0.82 -4.29
N SER A 647 32.99 2.01 -4.79
CA SER A 647 33.23 3.23 -4.03
C SER A 647 32.17 3.33 -2.95
N LEU A 648 32.60 3.26 -1.69
CA LEU A 648 31.68 3.38 -0.58
C LEU A 648 31.37 4.85 -0.31
N GLY A 649 30.08 5.16 -0.13
CA GLY A 649 29.63 6.40 0.44
C GLY A 649 29.83 6.43 1.96
N TYR A 650 29.21 7.39 2.59
CA TYR A 650 29.11 7.41 4.04
C TYR A 650 27.68 7.79 4.46
N VAL A 651 27.30 7.37 5.64
CA VAL A 651 26.09 7.82 6.32
C VAL A 651 26.54 8.57 7.57
N ASP A 652 26.12 9.83 7.71
CA ASP A 652 26.47 10.64 8.87
C ASP A 652 25.93 9.97 10.15
N ALA A 653 26.81 9.77 11.13
CA ALA A 653 26.45 9.19 12.42
C ALA A 653 25.35 9.99 13.15
N ASN A 654 25.24 11.28 12.86
CA ASN A 654 24.23 12.19 13.39
C ASN A 654 23.05 12.43 12.45
N LEU A 655 22.90 11.61 11.41
CA LEU A 655 21.82 11.74 10.44
C LEU A 655 20.46 11.76 11.15
N LYS A 656 19.78 12.87 11.06
CA LYS A 656 18.43 13.03 11.62
C LYS A 656 17.38 12.57 10.62
N ARG A 657 16.34 11.93 11.14
CA ARG A 657 15.17 11.59 10.31
C ARG A 657 14.50 12.88 9.83
N PRO A 658 14.29 13.05 8.52
CA PRO A 658 13.55 14.20 8.01
C PRO A 658 12.11 14.22 8.53
N TYR A 659 11.56 15.40 8.75
CA TYR A 659 10.18 15.58 9.22
C TYR A 659 9.55 16.83 8.60
N GLN A 660 8.23 16.91 8.70
CA GLN A 660 7.40 18.05 8.29
C GLN A 660 6.37 18.37 9.39
N TRP A 661 5.91 19.63 9.40
CA TRP A 661 4.82 20.11 10.24
C TRP A 661 3.58 20.37 9.40
#